data_479370ce47f98d7f8c405c309ccfc74a
#
_entry.id   479370ce47f98d7f8c405c309ccfc74a
#
_cell.length_a   1.000
_cell.length_b   1.000
_cell.length_c   1.000
_cell.angle_alpha   90.00
_cell.angle_beta   90.00
_cell.angle_gamma   90.00
#
_symmetry.space_group_name_H-M   'P 1'
#
loop_
_entity.id
_entity.type
_entity.pdbx_description
1 polymer ?
#
loop_
_entity_poly.entity_id
_entity_poly.type
_entity_poly.pdbx_seq_one_letter_code
_entity_poly.pdbx_strand_id
1 'polypeptide(L)'
;MTLSFSPLLHEQQKTSWQQFIDQHADACNELTQEQLNTFKQAIALSDFILKSALQAPDLVIALFKVSCSKVTSEQALPDYKSLLWEPLSLCTDEADLHRILRRFRLQQMVKIALDDLVFSISLDISLARLSSLADELILASLQWLTDFCQQKWGTPTNEQGENQVLLVYGMGKLGGKELNFSSDIDLIFTYPNSGETQGCRRSIDNQQFFTRLAQKLIASLHQVTCDGFVYRVDMRLRPFGESGPLVLTFNAMEDYYQEQGRDWERYAMLKARVIGESTYHAQLSNMLRPFVYRRYIDFSVIDSLRRMKMMIAQEVRRKQLINNIKLGAGGIREIEFIVQVFQLIRGGRVKELQQRSLLIVLPKLVESGEINAANEKVLENAYRFLRRVENIVQALADKQTQTLPDNELDQQRLLAVLAIKSWSDFLVILAKHMDGVHQEFELLIGLDSPNHQAADEHWVTLWHSRWSDEESIAWLDQEALSWQSDKVWQILHDFREDTSKRSLGNRGRQVLDKLIPLLLCRLQKNEMAEQVLARVLQVFSKIVTRTAYLELLFENEGALKQLIHLCQASSWVTDYIAKYPILLDELIDPKLLHNPPQLSSYAIELRERMLRIPEEDLEAQMEALRQFKQSQQLRIAAAEIADVLPVAKISEHLTSLAEAIVSEVINLAWQQVSERFGVPTSCLDGGKEKGFGVIAYGKTGGVELGYSSDLDLVFVHHSEASEETTGRADGSKVIPASQFYMKLAQRIMHIFNTRMNSGILYELDMRLRPSGNSGLLVVHLKTFAQYQHEDAWTWEHQALVRARMIFGNEELQQQYIDIRQDVLSKPRAFIELKNDIITMREKMRNHLDKSSESLFDIKQGKGGLVDIEFLAQFLVLAYASQHRELMLVCDNLGIFKTLLKLDLLAKEEQQQLSNMYQKLRALGHQATMQNEGQLINRESIAGQDAIEDIWKKRLVD
;
A
#
# COMPACT_ATOMS: atom_id res chain seq x y z
N MET A 1 -2.57 40.88 -28.78
CA MET A 1 -1.95 40.65 -30.11
C MET A 1 -3.02 40.93 -31.15
N THR A 2 -2.78 41.67 -32.18
CA THR A 2 -3.68 41.82 -33.33
C THR A 2 -3.67 40.50 -34.09
N LEU A 3 -4.82 39.82 -34.15
CA LEU A 3 -5.01 38.58 -34.90
C LEU A 3 -4.70 38.85 -36.38
N SER A 4 -3.80 38.07 -36.99
CA SER A 4 -3.46 38.18 -38.40
C SER A 4 -4.37 37.20 -39.17
N PHE A 5 -5.33 37.73 -39.93
CA PHE A 5 -6.22 36.94 -40.78
C PHE A 5 -5.61 36.68 -42.14
N SER A 6 -5.74 35.45 -42.59
CA SER A 6 -5.47 35.07 -43.99
C SER A 6 -6.53 35.60 -44.95
N PRO A 7 -6.29 35.65 -46.26
CA PRO A 7 -7.30 36.05 -47.22
C PRO A 7 -8.63 35.27 -47.09
N LEU A 8 -8.54 33.98 -46.84
CA LEU A 8 -9.72 33.10 -46.63
C LEU A 8 -10.53 33.49 -45.40
N LEU A 9 -9.85 33.82 -44.29
CA LEU A 9 -10.53 34.29 -43.07
C LEU A 9 -11.15 35.69 -43.25
N HIS A 10 -10.56 36.56 -44.03
CA HIS A 10 -11.15 37.86 -44.38
C HIS A 10 -12.41 37.70 -45.22
N GLU A 11 -12.43 36.73 -46.13
CA GLU A 11 -13.64 36.40 -46.94
C GLU A 11 -14.73 35.81 -46.01
N GLN A 12 -14.37 34.86 -45.16
CA GLN A 12 -15.29 34.29 -44.16
C GLN A 12 -15.84 35.38 -43.22
N GLN A 13 -15.05 36.32 -42.77
CA GLN A 13 -15.50 37.45 -41.94
C GLN A 13 -16.58 38.25 -42.66
N LYS A 14 -16.41 38.57 -43.97
CA LYS A 14 -17.42 39.29 -44.75
C LYS A 14 -18.70 38.47 -44.91
N THR A 15 -18.55 37.18 -45.24
CA THR A 15 -19.69 36.27 -45.39
C THR A 15 -20.50 36.11 -44.09
N SER A 16 -19.85 35.82 -42.96
CA SER A 16 -20.49 35.67 -41.66
C SER A 16 -21.16 36.98 -41.22
N TRP A 17 -20.51 38.11 -41.44
CA TRP A 17 -21.06 39.41 -41.15
C TRP A 17 -22.31 39.72 -41.98
N GLN A 18 -22.28 39.44 -43.30
CA GLN A 18 -23.43 39.64 -44.19
C GLN A 18 -24.61 38.76 -43.75
N GLN A 19 -24.36 37.50 -43.46
CA GLN A 19 -25.38 36.56 -42.95
C GLN A 19 -26.04 37.06 -41.65
N PHE A 20 -25.28 37.67 -40.76
CA PHE A 20 -25.82 38.20 -39.50
C PHE A 20 -26.66 39.47 -39.74
N ILE A 21 -26.18 40.44 -40.54
CA ILE A 21 -26.87 41.69 -40.84
C ILE A 21 -28.14 41.48 -41.63
N ASP A 22 -28.17 40.51 -42.54
CA ASP A 22 -29.38 40.18 -43.31
C ASP A 22 -30.56 39.78 -42.42
N GLN A 23 -30.29 39.24 -41.22
CA GLN A 23 -31.33 38.82 -40.26
C GLN A 23 -31.54 39.81 -39.09
N HIS A 24 -30.51 40.53 -38.73
CA HIS A 24 -30.49 41.37 -37.50
C HIS A 24 -29.80 42.72 -37.71
N ALA A 25 -30.27 43.46 -38.72
CA ALA A 25 -29.65 44.75 -39.13
C ALA A 25 -29.46 45.76 -37.99
N ASP A 26 -30.46 45.88 -37.10
CA ASP A 26 -30.47 46.91 -36.02
C ASP A 26 -29.77 46.47 -34.74
N ALA A 27 -29.45 45.18 -34.61
CA ALA A 27 -28.91 44.64 -33.36
C ALA A 27 -27.52 45.23 -32.96
N CYS A 28 -26.75 45.73 -33.93
CA CYS A 28 -25.42 46.27 -33.67
C CYS A 28 -25.36 47.81 -33.57
N ASN A 29 -26.48 48.54 -33.66
CA ASN A 29 -26.50 50.00 -33.68
C ASN A 29 -25.89 50.63 -32.42
N GLU A 30 -25.87 49.94 -31.31
CA GLU A 30 -25.32 50.41 -30.03
C GLU A 30 -23.86 50.02 -29.75
N LEU A 31 -23.22 49.30 -30.68
CA LEU A 31 -21.82 48.90 -30.51
C LEU A 31 -20.85 49.98 -31.03
N THR A 32 -19.80 50.24 -30.27
CA THR A 32 -18.66 51.05 -30.77
C THR A 32 -17.93 50.36 -31.90
N GLN A 33 -17.15 51.12 -32.69
CA GLN A 33 -16.39 50.56 -33.81
C GLN A 33 -15.40 49.46 -33.39
N GLU A 34 -14.82 49.58 -32.19
CA GLU A 34 -13.93 48.55 -31.64
C GLU A 34 -14.67 47.30 -31.27
N GLN A 35 -15.81 47.38 -30.59
CA GLN A 35 -16.71 46.30 -30.27
C GLN A 35 -17.21 45.58 -31.51
N LEU A 36 -17.59 46.35 -32.54
CA LEU A 36 -18.04 45.84 -33.80
C LEU A 36 -16.94 45.02 -34.50
N ASN A 37 -15.70 45.53 -34.50
CA ASN A 37 -14.57 44.81 -35.10
C ASN A 37 -14.28 43.50 -34.33
N THR A 38 -14.33 43.53 -33.01
CA THR A 38 -14.20 42.34 -32.16
C THR A 38 -15.28 41.32 -32.46
N PHE A 39 -16.53 41.77 -32.60
CA PHE A 39 -17.63 40.87 -32.95
C PHE A 39 -17.46 40.24 -34.35
N LYS A 40 -17.06 41.06 -35.37
CA LYS A 40 -16.75 40.52 -36.69
C LYS A 40 -15.59 39.49 -36.69
N GLN A 41 -14.59 39.71 -35.86
CA GLN A 41 -13.52 38.70 -35.66
C GLN A 41 -14.04 37.40 -35.03
N ALA A 42 -14.83 37.53 -33.97
CA ALA A 42 -15.39 36.39 -33.25
C ALA A 42 -16.26 35.47 -34.12
N ILE A 43 -17.18 36.06 -34.93
CA ILE A 43 -18.07 35.29 -35.81
C ILE A 43 -17.31 34.69 -37.02
N ALA A 44 -16.17 35.22 -37.39
CA ALA A 44 -15.30 34.62 -38.41
C ALA A 44 -14.55 33.39 -37.88
N LEU A 45 -14.13 33.47 -36.63
CA LEU A 45 -13.35 32.41 -35.97
C LEU A 45 -14.18 31.24 -35.46
N SER A 46 -15.49 31.41 -35.21
CA SER A 46 -16.32 30.37 -34.64
C SER A 46 -17.74 30.34 -35.24
N ASP A 47 -18.10 29.23 -35.83
CA ASP A 47 -19.46 28.97 -36.27
C ASP A 47 -20.44 28.84 -35.08
N PHE A 48 -19.92 28.43 -33.92
CA PHE A 48 -20.73 28.41 -32.70
C PHE A 48 -21.14 29.83 -32.29
N ILE A 49 -20.21 30.81 -32.30
CA ILE A 49 -20.54 32.21 -31.98
C ILE A 49 -21.50 32.80 -33.00
N LEU A 50 -21.29 32.53 -34.30
CA LEU A 50 -22.20 33.00 -35.33
C LEU A 50 -23.61 32.43 -35.18
N LYS A 51 -23.77 31.13 -35.03
CA LYS A 51 -25.05 30.47 -34.78
C LYS A 51 -25.76 30.98 -33.55
N SER A 52 -24.99 31.17 -32.46
CA SER A 52 -25.50 31.71 -31.21
C SER A 52 -26.02 33.14 -31.38
N ALA A 53 -25.30 33.97 -32.13
CA ALA A 53 -25.70 35.35 -32.43
C ALA A 53 -26.95 35.40 -33.30
N LEU A 54 -27.09 34.52 -34.29
CA LEU A 54 -28.29 34.41 -35.13
C LEU A 54 -29.50 33.91 -34.32
N GLN A 55 -29.31 33.01 -33.37
CA GLN A 55 -30.39 32.42 -32.57
C GLN A 55 -30.83 33.32 -31.41
N ALA A 56 -29.91 34.04 -30.74
CA ALA A 56 -30.16 34.88 -29.58
C ALA A 56 -29.34 36.15 -29.63
N PRO A 57 -29.63 37.10 -30.59
CA PRO A 57 -28.82 38.30 -30.83
C PRO A 57 -28.69 39.17 -29.61
N ASP A 58 -29.76 39.37 -28.85
CA ASP A 58 -29.78 40.23 -27.66
C ASP A 58 -28.79 39.73 -26.60
N LEU A 59 -28.72 38.42 -26.33
CA LEU A 59 -27.82 37.84 -25.35
C LEU A 59 -26.36 37.94 -25.80
N VAL A 60 -26.10 37.71 -27.08
CA VAL A 60 -24.73 37.73 -27.61
C VAL A 60 -24.22 39.16 -27.73
N ILE A 61 -25.00 40.09 -28.28
CA ILE A 61 -24.59 41.48 -28.43
C ILE A 61 -24.36 42.15 -27.07
N ALA A 62 -25.17 41.83 -26.04
CA ALA A 62 -24.95 42.33 -24.67
C ALA A 62 -23.54 42.02 -24.13
N LEU A 63 -22.97 40.90 -24.51
CA LEU A 63 -21.60 40.55 -24.10
C LEU A 63 -20.55 41.51 -24.69
N PHE A 64 -20.73 41.95 -25.92
CA PHE A 64 -19.79 42.85 -26.57
C PHE A 64 -19.94 44.29 -26.07
N LYS A 65 -21.10 44.69 -25.51
CA LYS A 65 -21.30 46.00 -24.86
C LYS A 65 -20.48 46.12 -23.56
N VAL A 66 -20.33 45.03 -22.82
CA VAL A 66 -19.67 45.03 -21.51
C VAL A 66 -18.17 44.80 -21.60
N SER A 67 -17.67 44.13 -22.64
CA SER A 67 -16.35 43.49 -22.64
C SER A 67 -15.44 43.93 -23.80
N CYS A 68 -14.85 45.12 -23.67
CA CYS A 68 -13.67 45.48 -24.50
C CYS A 68 -12.44 45.85 -23.66
N SER A 69 -12.38 45.50 -22.38
CA SER A 69 -11.16 45.64 -21.59
C SER A 69 -10.39 44.33 -21.60
N LYS A 70 -9.08 44.40 -21.93
CA LYS A 70 -8.16 43.25 -21.79
C LYS A 70 -8.37 42.58 -20.45
N VAL A 71 -8.75 41.30 -20.47
CA VAL A 71 -8.80 40.46 -19.27
C VAL A 71 -7.37 40.41 -18.73
N THR A 72 -7.08 41.15 -17.69
CA THR A 72 -5.81 41.03 -16.97
C THR A 72 -5.78 39.67 -16.28
N SER A 73 -4.60 39.06 -16.21
CA SER A 73 -4.35 37.71 -15.67
C SER A 73 -4.76 37.50 -14.20
N GLU A 74 -5.28 38.52 -13.56
CA GLU A 74 -5.68 38.56 -12.14
C GLU A 74 -7.19 38.60 -11.90
N GLN A 75 -8.04 38.49 -12.95
CA GLN A 75 -9.48 38.50 -12.70
C GLN A 75 -9.96 37.18 -12.11
N ALA A 76 -10.57 37.26 -10.92
CA ALA A 76 -11.22 36.13 -10.25
C ALA A 76 -12.23 35.43 -11.18
N LEU A 77 -12.48 34.16 -10.92
CA LEU A 77 -13.54 33.40 -11.59
C LEU A 77 -14.88 34.20 -11.50
N PRO A 78 -15.70 34.23 -12.57
CA PRO A 78 -17.01 34.86 -12.48
C PRO A 78 -17.85 34.21 -11.39
N ASP A 79 -18.60 34.99 -10.66
CA ASP A 79 -19.58 34.48 -9.69
C ASP A 79 -20.81 33.94 -10.44
N TYR A 80 -20.68 32.78 -11.06
CA TYR A 80 -21.77 32.13 -11.76
C TYR A 80 -22.96 31.83 -10.85
N LYS A 81 -22.73 31.65 -9.55
CA LYS A 81 -23.78 31.40 -8.57
C LYS A 81 -24.74 32.56 -8.53
N SER A 82 -24.25 33.76 -8.19
CA SER A 82 -25.10 34.96 -8.12
C SER A 82 -25.81 35.27 -9.44
N LEU A 83 -25.08 35.11 -10.58
CA LEU A 83 -25.64 35.37 -11.91
C LEU A 83 -26.74 34.37 -12.33
N LEU A 84 -26.72 33.16 -11.86
CA LEU A 84 -27.70 32.11 -12.22
C LEU A 84 -28.88 32.09 -11.25
N TRP A 85 -28.66 32.35 -9.96
CA TRP A 85 -29.71 32.26 -8.95
C TRP A 85 -30.76 33.38 -9.06
N GLU A 86 -30.37 34.56 -9.54
CA GLU A 86 -31.30 35.65 -9.75
C GLU A 86 -32.43 35.27 -10.75
N PRO A 87 -32.14 34.78 -12.00
CA PRO A 87 -33.20 34.34 -12.91
C PRO A 87 -33.91 33.06 -12.42
N LEU A 88 -33.24 32.15 -11.69
CA LEU A 88 -33.89 30.95 -11.17
C LEU A 88 -34.88 31.21 -10.05
N SER A 89 -34.74 32.30 -9.31
CA SER A 89 -35.69 32.70 -8.26
C SER A 89 -37.10 33.01 -8.82
N LEU A 90 -37.20 33.32 -10.10
CA LEU A 90 -38.44 33.59 -10.83
C LEU A 90 -39.02 32.35 -11.54
N CYS A 91 -38.31 31.21 -11.47
CA CYS A 91 -38.66 29.98 -12.14
C CYS A 91 -39.87 29.31 -11.45
N THR A 92 -40.92 28.97 -12.21
CA THR A 92 -42.18 28.41 -11.66
C THR A 92 -42.36 26.93 -12.00
N ASP A 93 -41.79 26.46 -13.09
CA ASP A 93 -41.92 25.08 -13.54
C ASP A 93 -40.66 24.53 -14.20
N GLU A 94 -40.64 23.24 -14.49
CA GLU A 94 -39.48 22.54 -15.11
C GLU A 94 -39.15 23.07 -16.53
N ALA A 95 -40.12 23.57 -17.27
CA ALA A 95 -39.90 24.12 -18.62
C ALA A 95 -39.12 25.45 -18.54
N ASP A 96 -39.51 26.30 -17.59
CA ASP A 96 -38.76 27.54 -17.26
C ASP A 96 -37.35 27.24 -16.81
N LEU A 97 -37.17 26.27 -15.90
CA LEU A 97 -35.84 25.80 -15.49
C LEU A 97 -35.00 25.44 -16.71
N HIS A 98 -35.49 24.59 -17.58
CA HIS A 98 -34.81 24.14 -18.78
C HIS A 98 -34.40 25.30 -19.69
N ARG A 99 -35.27 26.30 -19.86
CA ARG A 99 -35.02 27.49 -20.67
C ARG A 99 -33.93 28.39 -20.06
N ILE A 100 -34.02 28.67 -18.77
CA ILE A 100 -33.07 29.52 -18.05
C ILE A 100 -31.66 28.91 -18.11
N LEU A 101 -31.51 27.61 -17.78
CA LEU A 101 -30.22 26.95 -17.78
C LEU A 101 -29.55 26.98 -19.15
N ARG A 102 -30.29 26.73 -20.25
CA ARG A 102 -29.75 26.70 -21.61
C ARG A 102 -29.33 28.08 -22.09
N ARG A 103 -30.15 29.10 -21.84
CA ARG A 103 -29.82 30.47 -22.20
C ARG A 103 -28.61 30.99 -21.42
N PHE A 104 -28.54 30.69 -20.12
CA PHE A 104 -27.37 31.03 -19.30
C PHE A 104 -26.08 30.32 -19.80
N ARG A 105 -26.17 29.01 -20.06
CA ARG A 105 -25.03 28.26 -20.65
C ARG A 105 -24.59 28.89 -21.97
N LEU A 106 -25.54 29.17 -22.90
CA LEU A 106 -25.23 29.74 -24.19
C LEU A 106 -24.45 31.06 -24.03
N GLN A 107 -24.95 31.96 -23.19
CA GLN A 107 -24.30 33.25 -22.92
C GLN A 107 -22.89 33.09 -22.38
N GLN A 108 -22.68 32.24 -21.37
CA GLN A 108 -21.38 32.07 -20.76
C GLN A 108 -20.40 31.33 -21.70
N MET A 109 -20.87 30.34 -22.47
CA MET A 109 -20.05 29.64 -23.45
C MET A 109 -19.58 30.55 -24.58
N VAL A 110 -20.45 31.46 -25.08
CA VAL A 110 -20.03 32.46 -26.07
C VAL A 110 -18.97 33.41 -25.50
N LYS A 111 -19.11 33.81 -24.23
CA LYS A 111 -18.10 34.64 -23.55
C LYS A 111 -16.76 33.91 -23.44
N ILE A 112 -16.78 32.65 -23.01
CA ILE A 112 -15.55 31.85 -22.90
C ILE A 112 -14.91 31.64 -24.27
N ALA A 113 -15.70 31.36 -25.32
CA ALA A 113 -15.21 31.24 -26.68
C ALA A 113 -14.58 32.54 -27.20
N LEU A 114 -15.21 33.69 -26.92
CA LEU A 114 -14.67 35.03 -27.25
C LEU A 114 -13.32 35.24 -26.57
N ASP A 115 -13.24 34.99 -25.27
CA ASP A 115 -12.04 35.15 -24.47
C ASP A 115 -10.89 34.23 -24.97
N ASP A 116 -11.20 32.99 -25.33
CA ASP A 116 -10.24 32.01 -25.84
C ASP A 116 -9.77 32.32 -27.26
N LEU A 117 -10.67 32.60 -28.18
CA LEU A 117 -10.37 32.71 -29.61
C LEU A 117 -9.87 34.08 -30.00
N VAL A 118 -10.39 35.16 -29.40
CA VAL A 118 -10.02 36.53 -29.76
C VAL A 118 -8.98 37.12 -28.80
N PHE A 119 -9.16 36.93 -27.49
CA PHE A 119 -8.26 37.50 -26.47
C PHE A 119 -7.15 36.55 -26.03
N SER A 120 -7.18 35.28 -26.45
CA SER A 120 -6.14 34.29 -26.15
C SER A 120 -5.77 34.20 -24.69
N ILE A 121 -6.76 34.08 -23.81
CA ILE A 121 -6.56 33.87 -22.36
C ILE A 121 -5.79 32.58 -22.09
N SER A 122 -5.21 32.44 -20.90
CA SER A 122 -4.48 31.24 -20.53
C SER A 122 -5.40 30.02 -20.45
N LEU A 123 -4.88 28.85 -20.83
CA LEU A 123 -5.62 27.59 -20.77
C LEU A 123 -6.19 27.32 -19.38
N ASP A 124 -5.40 27.56 -18.33
CA ASP A 124 -5.81 27.29 -16.94
C ASP A 124 -7.08 28.08 -16.56
N ILE A 125 -7.19 29.36 -16.99
CA ILE A 125 -8.36 30.18 -16.77
C ILE A 125 -9.56 29.64 -17.55
N SER A 126 -9.39 29.23 -18.81
CA SER A 126 -10.47 28.65 -19.62
C SER A 126 -11.03 27.38 -19.01
N LEU A 127 -10.14 26.42 -18.62
CA LEU A 127 -10.55 25.17 -18.00
C LEU A 127 -11.23 25.37 -16.65
N ALA A 128 -10.73 26.30 -15.84
CA ALA A 128 -11.32 26.64 -14.55
C ALA A 128 -12.72 27.25 -14.72
N ARG A 129 -12.91 28.15 -15.69
CA ARG A 129 -14.22 28.77 -15.99
C ARG A 129 -15.23 27.74 -16.50
N LEU A 130 -14.82 26.86 -17.44
CA LEU A 130 -15.67 25.81 -17.98
C LEU A 130 -16.12 24.84 -16.88
N SER A 131 -15.18 24.46 -15.98
CA SER A 131 -15.48 23.55 -14.88
C SER A 131 -16.37 24.19 -13.83
N SER A 132 -16.12 25.46 -13.48
CA SER A 132 -16.95 26.21 -12.53
C SER A 132 -18.36 26.47 -13.07
N LEU A 133 -18.49 26.78 -14.36
CA LEU A 133 -19.78 26.92 -15.02
C LEU A 133 -20.60 25.60 -14.97
N ALA A 134 -19.95 24.48 -15.21
CA ALA A 134 -20.59 23.17 -15.12
C ALA A 134 -21.03 22.84 -13.69
N ASP A 135 -20.16 23.09 -12.70
CA ASP A 135 -20.47 22.88 -11.30
C ASP A 135 -21.71 23.67 -10.89
N GLU A 136 -21.79 24.96 -11.21
CA GLU A 136 -22.91 25.82 -10.82
C GLU A 136 -24.21 25.46 -11.54
N LEU A 137 -24.16 25.09 -12.83
CA LEU A 137 -25.34 24.62 -13.55
C LEU A 137 -25.89 23.32 -12.96
N ILE A 138 -25.02 22.38 -12.53
CA ILE A 138 -25.43 21.15 -11.86
C ILE A 138 -26.05 21.47 -10.51
N LEU A 139 -25.39 22.29 -9.67
CA LEU A 139 -25.83 22.61 -8.32
C LEU A 139 -27.15 23.38 -8.32
N ALA A 140 -27.28 24.38 -9.18
CA ALA A 140 -28.49 25.15 -9.29
C ALA A 140 -29.69 24.29 -9.77
N SER A 141 -29.46 23.43 -10.75
CA SER A 141 -30.47 22.46 -11.19
C SER A 141 -30.88 21.50 -10.08
N LEU A 142 -29.88 20.94 -9.38
CA LEU A 142 -30.10 20.01 -8.28
C LEU A 142 -30.91 20.63 -7.14
N GLN A 143 -30.57 21.83 -6.73
CA GLN A 143 -31.25 22.52 -5.64
C GLN A 143 -32.71 22.81 -6.01
N TRP A 144 -32.94 23.44 -7.17
CA TRP A 144 -34.29 23.74 -7.64
C TRP A 144 -35.17 22.51 -7.75
N LEU A 145 -34.60 21.42 -8.36
CA LEU A 145 -35.31 20.14 -8.50
C LEU A 145 -35.53 19.43 -7.17
N THR A 146 -34.63 19.59 -6.19
CA THR A 146 -34.80 19.06 -4.84
C THR A 146 -36.01 19.72 -4.16
N ASP A 147 -36.07 21.04 -4.19
CA ASP A 147 -37.16 21.79 -3.58
C ASP A 147 -38.52 21.46 -4.26
N PHE A 148 -38.53 21.34 -5.59
CA PHE A 148 -39.69 20.93 -6.37
C PHE A 148 -40.16 19.50 -6.04
N CYS A 149 -39.20 18.53 -5.91
CA CYS A 149 -39.48 17.16 -5.56
C CYS A 149 -39.97 17.01 -4.12
N GLN A 150 -39.39 17.76 -3.19
CA GLN A 150 -39.81 17.74 -1.79
C GLN A 150 -41.24 18.27 -1.61
N GLN A 151 -41.63 19.30 -2.33
CA GLN A 151 -43.01 19.78 -2.32
C GLN A 151 -44.01 18.71 -2.78
N LYS A 152 -43.58 17.85 -3.74
CA LYS A 152 -44.44 16.81 -4.36
C LYS A 152 -44.44 15.49 -3.61
N TRP A 153 -43.32 15.05 -3.07
CA TRP A 153 -43.13 13.71 -2.51
C TRP A 153 -42.64 13.68 -1.07
N GLY A 154 -42.51 14.85 -0.40
CA GLY A 154 -42.01 14.96 0.95
C GLY A 154 -40.48 15.05 1.03
N THR A 155 -39.97 15.31 2.22
CA THR A 155 -38.53 15.41 2.50
C THR A 155 -37.94 14.04 2.82
N PRO A 156 -36.92 13.59 2.10
CA PRO A 156 -36.29 12.29 2.39
C PRO A 156 -35.53 12.34 3.72
N THR A 157 -35.79 11.40 4.62
CA THR A 157 -35.16 11.30 5.95
C THR A 157 -34.62 9.90 6.21
N ASN A 158 -33.62 9.77 7.09
CA ASN A 158 -33.17 8.49 7.60
C ASN A 158 -34.06 8.02 8.79
N GLU A 159 -33.76 6.87 9.36
CA GLU A 159 -34.48 6.31 10.52
C GLU A 159 -34.46 7.23 11.76
N GLN A 160 -33.44 8.08 11.88
CA GLN A 160 -33.29 9.08 12.95
C GLN A 160 -34.05 10.40 12.68
N GLY A 161 -34.69 10.52 11.51
CA GLY A 161 -35.42 11.72 11.10
C GLY A 161 -34.51 12.84 10.53
N GLU A 162 -33.26 12.55 10.21
CA GLU A 162 -32.34 13.51 9.61
C GLU A 162 -32.53 13.58 8.10
N ASN A 163 -32.55 14.81 7.55
CA ASN A 163 -32.72 15.05 6.13
C ASN A 163 -31.59 14.43 5.31
N GLN A 164 -31.96 13.73 4.26
CA GLN A 164 -31.03 13.13 3.31
C GLN A 164 -30.88 13.99 2.06
N VAL A 165 -29.69 13.97 1.47
CA VAL A 165 -29.36 14.78 0.29
C VAL A 165 -28.76 13.92 -0.83
N LEU A 166 -29.02 14.30 -2.08
CA LEU A 166 -28.34 13.70 -3.23
C LEU A 166 -26.98 14.36 -3.42
N LEU A 167 -25.94 13.55 -3.51
CA LEU A 167 -24.59 13.97 -3.80
C LEU A 167 -24.21 13.59 -5.22
N VAL A 168 -23.55 14.49 -5.92
CA VAL A 168 -23.14 14.31 -7.31
C VAL A 168 -21.61 14.25 -7.37
N TYR A 169 -21.09 13.14 -7.85
CA TYR A 169 -19.68 13.04 -8.22
C TYR A 169 -19.49 13.50 -9.66
N GLY A 170 -18.60 14.45 -9.88
CA GLY A 170 -17.99 14.72 -11.18
C GLY A 170 -16.79 13.84 -11.38
N MET A 171 -16.78 13.13 -12.48
CA MET A 171 -15.70 12.21 -12.86
C MET A 171 -14.84 12.82 -13.98
N GLY A 172 -13.78 12.14 -14.37
CA GLY A 172 -12.96 12.50 -15.52
C GLY A 172 -12.46 13.96 -15.49
N LYS A 173 -12.64 14.68 -16.60
CA LYS A 173 -12.21 16.08 -16.75
C LYS A 173 -12.94 17.03 -15.78
N LEU A 174 -14.23 16.82 -15.54
CA LEU A 174 -15.02 17.63 -14.61
C LEU A 174 -14.51 17.43 -13.17
N GLY A 175 -14.26 16.20 -12.78
CA GLY A 175 -13.70 15.87 -11.47
C GLY A 175 -12.34 16.50 -11.22
N GLY A 176 -11.47 16.53 -12.24
CA GLY A 176 -10.15 17.19 -12.21
C GLY A 176 -10.17 18.71 -12.30
N LYS A 177 -11.35 19.36 -12.49
CA LYS A 177 -11.49 20.78 -12.85
C LYS A 177 -10.76 21.15 -14.14
N GLU A 178 -10.77 20.25 -15.09
CA GLU A 178 -10.06 20.36 -16.37
C GLU A 178 -11.03 20.20 -17.56
N LEU A 179 -12.27 20.69 -17.43
CA LEU A 179 -13.31 20.49 -18.45
C LEU A 179 -12.98 21.29 -19.71
N ASN A 180 -13.16 20.68 -20.87
CA ASN A 180 -13.00 21.35 -22.18
C ASN A 180 -14.29 22.00 -22.63
N PHE A 181 -14.20 22.79 -23.71
CA PHE A 181 -15.29 23.59 -24.25
C PHE A 181 -16.53 22.75 -24.57
N SER A 182 -16.42 21.62 -25.27
CA SER A 182 -17.55 20.77 -25.66
C SER A 182 -17.38 19.33 -25.12
N SER A 183 -16.99 19.19 -23.86
CA SER A 183 -16.93 17.89 -23.20
C SER A 183 -18.31 17.42 -22.75
N ASP A 184 -18.51 16.10 -22.73
CA ASP A 184 -19.47 15.45 -21.86
C ASP A 184 -19.06 15.56 -20.40
N ILE A 185 -20.03 15.37 -19.51
CA ILE A 185 -19.81 15.32 -18.07
C ILE A 185 -20.17 13.91 -17.58
N ASP A 186 -19.17 13.26 -17.00
CA ASP A 186 -19.34 11.95 -16.38
C ASP A 186 -19.79 12.14 -14.94
N LEU A 187 -20.94 11.58 -14.55
CA LEU A 187 -21.52 11.76 -13.22
C LEU A 187 -21.81 10.41 -12.54
N ILE A 188 -21.71 10.41 -11.19
CA ILE A 188 -22.21 9.33 -10.33
C ILE A 188 -23.03 9.95 -9.20
N PHE A 189 -24.17 9.33 -8.86
CA PHE A 189 -25.10 9.81 -7.85
C PHE A 189 -25.11 8.88 -6.63
N THR A 190 -25.10 9.48 -5.44
CA THR A 190 -25.16 8.74 -4.17
C THR A 190 -25.87 9.56 -3.10
N TYR A 191 -26.38 8.89 -2.05
CA TYR A 191 -26.99 9.52 -0.90
C TYR A 191 -26.61 8.77 0.41
N PRO A 192 -26.65 9.43 1.58
CA PRO A 192 -26.09 8.84 2.79
C PRO A 192 -26.78 7.56 3.26
N ASN A 193 -28.07 7.63 3.59
CA ASN A 193 -28.77 6.54 4.29
C ASN A 193 -30.12 6.21 3.67
N SER A 194 -30.52 4.96 3.77
CA SER A 194 -31.88 4.51 3.47
C SER A 194 -32.89 5.13 4.43
N GLY A 195 -34.15 5.13 4.06
CA GLY A 195 -35.25 5.68 4.83
C GLY A 195 -36.43 6.04 3.94
N GLU A 196 -37.34 6.85 4.42
CA GLU A 196 -38.55 7.25 3.72
C GLU A 196 -38.77 8.77 3.77
N THR A 197 -39.57 9.29 2.82
CA THR A 197 -39.93 10.70 2.81
C THR A 197 -41.00 11.01 3.88
N GLN A 198 -40.85 12.18 4.51
CA GLN A 198 -41.79 12.71 5.51
C GLN A 198 -42.48 14.01 5.01
N GLY A 199 -43.59 14.35 5.63
CA GLY A 199 -44.29 15.59 5.33
C GLY A 199 -45.27 15.54 4.13
N CYS A 200 -45.57 14.35 3.60
CA CYS A 200 -46.55 14.17 2.50
C CYS A 200 -47.59 13.09 2.84
N ARG A 201 -48.70 13.07 2.05
CA ARG A 201 -49.80 12.08 2.27
C ARG A 201 -49.40 10.63 2.05
N ARG A 202 -48.40 10.38 1.22
CA ARG A 202 -47.89 9.01 0.88
C ARG A 202 -46.38 9.06 0.89
N SER A 203 -45.80 8.46 1.89
CA SER A 203 -44.35 8.26 1.96
C SER A 203 -43.85 7.40 0.80
N ILE A 204 -42.65 7.70 0.31
CA ILE A 204 -41.91 6.89 -0.65
C ILE A 204 -40.52 6.63 -0.09
N ASP A 205 -39.94 5.49 -0.50
CA ASP A 205 -38.58 5.12 -0.17
C ASP A 205 -37.56 6.11 -0.72
N ASN A 206 -36.49 6.39 0.04
CA ASN A 206 -35.42 7.29 -0.36
C ASN A 206 -34.79 6.91 -1.69
N GLN A 207 -34.62 5.62 -1.97
CA GLN A 207 -34.11 5.12 -3.24
C GLN A 207 -35.02 5.57 -4.40
N GLN A 208 -36.32 5.49 -4.21
CA GLN A 208 -37.30 5.92 -5.23
C GLN A 208 -37.30 7.45 -5.38
N PHE A 209 -37.21 8.19 -4.27
CA PHE A 209 -37.12 9.67 -4.29
C PHE A 209 -35.89 10.14 -5.06
N PHE A 210 -34.71 9.66 -4.68
CA PHE A 210 -33.46 10.07 -5.30
C PHE A 210 -33.30 9.58 -6.74
N THR A 211 -33.85 8.40 -7.09
CA THR A 211 -33.88 7.96 -8.49
C THR A 211 -34.68 8.91 -9.37
N ARG A 212 -35.87 9.34 -8.92
CA ARG A 212 -36.70 10.31 -9.66
C ARG A 212 -36.02 11.69 -9.74
N LEU A 213 -35.40 12.15 -8.66
CA LEU A 213 -34.64 13.42 -8.65
C LEU A 213 -33.48 13.35 -9.65
N ALA A 214 -32.71 12.28 -9.64
CA ALA A 214 -31.59 12.08 -10.55
C ALA A 214 -32.04 12.02 -12.02
N GLN A 215 -33.15 11.34 -12.32
CA GLN A 215 -33.73 11.32 -13.66
C GLN A 215 -34.10 12.72 -14.16
N LYS A 216 -34.72 13.54 -13.28
CA LYS A 216 -35.06 14.94 -13.61
C LYS A 216 -33.80 15.79 -13.80
N LEU A 217 -32.78 15.60 -12.96
CA LEU A 217 -31.50 16.30 -13.08
C LEU A 217 -30.82 15.99 -14.42
N ILE A 218 -30.76 14.71 -14.80
CA ILE A 218 -30.24 14.31 -16.11
C ILE A 218 -31.05 14.94 -17.23
N ALA A 219 -32.38 14.93 -17.16
CA ALA A 219 -33.24 15.52 -18.19
C ALA A 219 -33.00 17.04 -18.30
N SER A 220 -32.85 17.75 -17.18
CA SER A 220 -32.61 19.19 -17.19
C SER A 220 -31.29 19.57 -17.88
N LEU A 221 -30.26 18.71 -17.74
CA LEU A 221 -28.93 18.95 -18.31
C LEU A 221 -28.81 18.43 -19.75
N HIS A 222 -29.31 17.21 -20.03
CA HIS A 222 -29.02 16.47 -21.26
C HIS A 222 -30.05 16.69 -22.37
N GLN A 223 -31.35 16.90 -22.02
CA GLN A 223 -32.39 16.97 -23.02
C GLN A 223 -32.20 18.14 -24.00
N VAL A 224 -32.32 17.85 -25.31
CA VAL A 224 -32.26 18.91 -26.36
C VAL A 224 -33.61 19.55 -26.48
N THR A 225 -33.66 20.89 -26.42
CA THR A 225 -34.85 21.73 -26.64
C THR A 225 -34.63 22.73 -27.78
N CYS A 226 -35.56 23.61 -28.06
CA CYS A 226 -35.36 24.71 -29.00
C CYS A 226 -34.19 25.65 -28.60
N ASP A 227 -33.87 25.76 -27.29
CA ASP A 227 -32.74 26.54 -26.78
C ASP A 227 -31.44 25.72 -26.72
N GLY A 228 -31.42 24.50 -27.27
CA GLY A 228 -30.26 23.59 -27.23
C GLY A 228 -30.23 22.64 -26.03
N PHE A 229 -29.06 22.33 -25.53
CA PHE A 229 -28.82 21.47 -24.37
C PHE A 229 -27.86 22.19 -23.38
N VAL A 230 -27.77 21.68 -22.13
CA VAL A 230 -26.79 22.18 -21.16
C VAL A 230 -25.49 21.40 -21.26
N TYR A 231 -25.51 20.10 -20.94
CA TYR A 231 -24.38 19.18 -21.10
C TYR A 231 -24.84 17.80 -21.53
N ARG A 232 -24.02 17.10 -22.30
CA ARG A 232 -24.15 15.66 -22.50
C ARG A 232 -23.74 14.95 -21.22
N VAL A 233 -24.67 14.24 -20.59
CA VAL A 233 -24.45 13.51 -19.34
C VAL A 233 -24.12 12.06 -19.64
N ASP A 234 -22.98 11.57 -19.13
CA ASP A 234 -22.56 10.16 -19.18
C ASP A 234 -22.62 9.54 -17.78
N MET A 235 -23.38 8.43 -17.66
CA MET A 235 -23.57 7.71 -16.40
C MET A 235 -22.92 6.32 -16.41
N ARG A 236 -22.09 6.01 -17.42
CA ARG A 236 -21.50 4.65 -17.59
C ARG A 236 -20.45 4.31 -16.54
N LEU A 237 -19.87 5.30 -15.89
CA LEU A 237 -18.86 5.12 -14.82
C LEU A 237 -19.49 4.78 -13.46
N ARG A 238 -20.85 4.74 -13.34
CA ARG A 238 -21.49 4.37 -12.08
C ARG A 238 -21.30 2.88 -11.76
N PRO A 239 -21.37 2.48 -10.47
CA PRO A 239 -21.35 1.09 -10.07
C PRO A 239 -22.30 0.22 -10.89
N PHE A 240 -21.84 -0.96 -11.32
CA PHE A 240 -22.51 -1.88 -12.24
C PHE A 240 -22.75 -1.33 -13.67
N GLY A 241 -22.22 -0.16 -14.02
CA GLY A 241 -22.36 0.43 -15.34
C GLY A 241 -23.81 0.67 -15.76
N GLU A 242 -24.16 0.37 -17.00
CA GLU A 242 -25.51 0.61 -17.55
C GLU A 242 -26.60 -0.25 -16.89
N SER A 243 -26.26 -1.42 -16.36
CA SER A 243 -27.19 -2.35 -15.71
C SER A 243 -27.45 -2.02 -14.24
N GLY A 244 -26.64 -1.15 -13.63
CA GLY A 244 -26.75 -0.77 -12.22
C GLY A 244 -27.84 0.28 -11.94
N PRO A 245 -28.23 0.41 -10.66
CA PRO A 245 -29.15 1.46 -10.25
C PRO A 245 -28.55 2.83 -10.52
N LEU A 246 -29.42 3.81 -10.74
CA LEU A 246 -28.99 5.18 -11.07
C LEU A 246 -28.39 5.88 -9.87
N VAL A 247 -28.86 5.55 -8.67
CA VAL A 247 -28.43 6.15 -7.40
C VAL A 247 -28.19 5.03 -6.39
N LEU A 248 -27.16 5.14 -5.56
CA LEU A 248 -26.80 4.17 -4.52
C LEU A 248 -26.66 4.86 -3.16
N THR A 249 -26.93 4.11 -2.07
CA THR A 249 -26.54 4.54 -0.72
C THR A 249 -25.02 4.48 -0.57
N PHE A 250 -24.47 5.16 0.44
CA PHE A 250 -23.04 5.07 0.74
C PHE A 250 -22.61 3.63 1.01
N ASN A 251 -23.35 2.89 1.81
CA ASN A 251 -23.04 1.50 2.13
C ASN A 251 -23.00 0.61 0.87
N ALA A 252 -24.04 0.71 0.03
CA ALA A 252 -24.09 -0.07 -1.21
C ALA A 252 -22.98 0.32 -2.21
N MET A 253 -22.54 1.58 -2.20
CA MET A 253 -21.42 2.06 -3.00
C MET A 253 -20.09 1.54 -2.45
N GLU A 254 -19.92 1.50 -1.13
CA GLU A 254 -18.74 0.95 -0.45
C GLU A 254 -18.61 -0.54 -0.72
N ASP A 255 -19.67 -1.32 -0.47
CA ASP A 255 -19.71 -2.76 -0.71
C ASP A 255 -19.33 -3.09 -2.17
N TYR A 256 -19.88 -2.33 -3.13
CA TYR A 256 -19.54 -2.52 -4.54
C TYR A 256 -18.06 -2.33 -4.82
N TYR A 257 -17.46 -1.22 -4.36
CA TYR A 257 -16.04 -0.96 -4.65
C TYR A 257 -15.09 -1.86 -3.87
N GLN A 258 -15.49 -2.38 -2.72
CA GLN A 258 -14.71 -3.35 -1.96
C GLN A 258 -14.74 -4.74 -2.59
N GLU A 259 -15.91 -5.21 -3.02
CA GLU A 259 -16.09 -6.59 -3.49
C GLU A 259 -15.93 -6.76 -5.01
N GLN A 260 -16.39 -5.78 -5.78
CA GLN A 260 -16.55 -5.91 -7.24
C GLN A 260 -15.81 -4.82 -8.04
N GLY A 261 -15.26 -3.81 -7.35
CA GLY A 261 -14.57 -2.70 -8.00
C GLY A 261 -13.39 -3.15 -8.84
N ARG A 262 -13.37 -2.74 -10.12
CA ARG A 262 -12.36 -3.13 -11.11
C ARG A 262 -11.25 -2.10 -11.21
N ASP A 263 -10.08 -2.49 -11.72
CA ASP A 263 -8.92 -1.59 -11.83
C ASP A 263 -9.19 -0.36 -12.70
N TRP A 264 -9.97 -0.48 -13.77
CA TRP A 264 -10.35 0.68 -14.59
C TRP A 264 -11.27 1.67 -13.85
N GLU A 265 -12.10 1.20 -12.93
CA GLU A 265 -12.92 2.06 -12.06
C GLU A 265 -12.05 2.76 -11.02
N ARG A 266 -11.08 2.04 -10.48
CA ARG A 266 -10.06 2.61 -9.59
C ARG A 266 -9.28 3.73 -10.29
N TYR A 267 -8.89 3.53 -11.55
CA TYR A 267 -8.26 4.54 -12.38
C TYR A 267 -9.18 5.76 -12.60
N ALA A 268 -10.45 5.54 -12.91
CA ALA A 268 -11.42 6.62 -13.11
C ALA A 268 -11.67 7.43 -11.82
N MET A 269 -11.65 6.77 -10.65
CA MET A 269 -11.86 7.39 -9.35
C MET A 269 -10.73 8.33 -8.90
N LEU A 270 -9.54 8.28 -9.49
CA LEU A 270 -8.46 9.24 -9.19
C LEU A 270 -8.88 10.68 -9.37
N LYS A 271 -9.70 10.98 -10.37
CA LYS A 271 -10.23 12.32 -10.66
C LYS A 271 -11.61 12.58 -10.04
N ALA A 272 -12.19 11.62 -9.32
CA ALA A 272 -13.53 11.76 -8.75
C ALA A 272 -13.61 12.87 -7.70
N ARG A 273 -14.61 13.75 -7.82
CA ARG A 273 -14.84 14.88 -6.92
C ARG A 273 -16.33 15.07 -6.67
N VAL A 274 -16.74 15.22 -5.42
CA VAL A 274 -18.09 15.68 -5.10
C VAL A 274 -18.25 17.15 -5.54
N ILE A 275 -19.30 17.42 -6.30
CA ILE A 275 -19.63 18.77 -6.79
C ILE A 275 -20.36 19.52 -5.66
N GLY A 276 -19.95 20.77 -5.41
CA GLY A 276 -20.49 21.61 -4.34
C GLY A 276 -19.86 21.33 -2.96
N GLU A 277 -20.36 22.02 -1.95
CA GLU A 277 -19.96 21.83 -0.55
C GLU A 277 -20.92 20.86 0.15
N SER A 278 -20.40 19.94 0.94
CA SER A 278 -21.20 18.99 1.72
C SER A 278 -20.47 18.55 2.97
N THR A 279 -21.21 18.39 4.07
CA THR A 279 -20.71 17.80 5.32
C THR A 279 -20.25 16.36 5.16
N TYR A 280 -20.72 15.66 4.11
CA TYR A 280 -20.38 14.26 3.80
C TYR A 280 -19.09 14.08 3.00
N HIS A 281 -18.40 15.17 2.61
CA HIS A 281 -17.14 15.08 1.83
C HIS A 281 -16.07 14.23 2.51
N ALA A 282 -15.87 14.42 3.81
CA ALA A 282 -14.86 13.68 4.57
C ALA A 282 -15.21 12.19 4.66
N GLN A 283 -16.48 11.86 4.91
CA GLN A 283 -16.96 10.48 5.00
C GLN A 283 -16.77 9.75 3.67
N LEU A 284 -17.24 10.34 2.57
CA LEU A 284 -17.09 9.76 1.23
C LEU A 284 -15.63 9.59 0.80
N SER A 285 -14.79 10.58 1.09
CA SER A 285 -13.36 10.48 0.78
C SER A 285 -12.67 9.38 1.55
N ASN A 286 -13.01 9.20 2.83
CA ASN A 286 -12.45 8.14 3.66
C ASN A 286 -12.93 6.74 3.22
N MET A 287 -14.19 6.62 2.83
CA MET A 287 -14.80 5.39 2.32
C MET A 287 -14.14 4.91 1.02
N LEU A 288 -13.93 5.82 0.05
CA LEU A 288 -13.40 5.47 -1.27
C LEU A 288 -11.87 5.39 -1.34
N ARG A 289 -11.18 6.09 -0.42
CA ARG A 289 -9.72 6.17 -0.41
C ARG A 289 -9.00 4.80 -0.36
N PRO A 290 -9.43 3.80 0.45
CA PRO A 290 -8.80 2.47 0.47
C PRO A 290 -8.92 1.74 -0.88
N PHE A 291 -10.02 1.94 -1.60
CA PHE A 291 -10.21 1.39 -2.93
C PHE A 291 -9.26 2.04 -3.94
N VAL A 292 -9.14 3.38 -3.93
CA VAL A 292 -8.34 4.13 -4.91
C VAL A 292 -6.85 4.03 -4.62
N TYR A 293 -6.43 4.26 -3.36
CA TYR A 293 -5.03 4.37 -2.95
C TYR A 293 -4.65 3.24 -2.01
N ARG A 294 -4.28 2.09 -2.59
CA ARG A 294 -3.78 0.94 -1.82
C ARG A 294 -2.38 1.23 -1.30
N ARG A 295 -2.10 0.81 -0.08
CA ARG A 295 -0.80 1.04 0.58
C ARG A 295 0.29 0.10 0.10
N TYR A 296 -0.09 -1.06 -0.43
CA TYR A 296 0.80 -2.05 -1.00
C TYR A 296 0.81 -1.93 -2.52
N ILE A 297 1.98 -2.13 -3.12
CA ILE A 297 2.11 -2.21 -4.57
C ILE A 297 1.38 -3.49 -5.00
N ASP A 298 0.25 -3.30 -5.62
CA ASP A 298 -0.53 -4.38 -6.20
C ASP A 298 -0.01 -4.57 -7.64
N PHE A 299 0.82 -5.59 -7.84
CA PHE A 299 1.37 -5.88 -9.17
C PHE A 299 0.30 -6.24 -10.20
N SER A 300 -0.88 -6.69 -9.75
CA SER A 300 -2.03 -6.87 -10.62
C SER A 300 -2.48 -5.56 -11.28
N VAL A 301 -2.23 -4.43 -10.62
CA VAL A 301 -2.51 -3.07 -11.16
C VAL A 301 -1.58 -2.75 -12.32
N ILE A 302 -0.30 -3.05 -12.22
CA ILE A 302 0.67 -2.82 -13.31
C ILE A 302 0.26 -3.64 -14.54
N ASP A 303 -0.13 -4.90 -14.35
CA ASP A 303 -0.64 -5.75 -15.43
C ASP A 303 -1.96 -5.28 -16.01
N SER A 304 -2.86 -4.79 -15.16
CA SER A 304 -4.12 -4.20 -15.62
C SER A 304 -3.89 -2.93 -16.42
N LEU A 305 -2.92 -2.11 -15.99
CA LEU A 305 -2.51 -0.90 -16.71
C LEU A 305 -1.85 -1.23 -18.05
N ARG A 306 -1.01 -2.28 -18.11
CA ARG A 306 -0.45 -2.79 -19.38
C ARG A 306 -1.51 -3.32 -20.31
N ARG A 307 -2.46 -4.12 -19.82
CA ARG A 307 -3.61 -4.58 -20.61
C ARG A 307 -4.43 -3.41 -21.13
N MET A 308 -4.66 -2.40 -20.30
CA MET A 308 -5.35 -1.16 -20.71
C MET A 308 -4.56 -0.43 -21.81
N LYS A 309 -3.22 -0.30 -21.69
CA LYS A 309 -2.33 0.23 -22.75
C LYS A 309 -2.49 -0.56 -24.06
N MET A 310 -2.42 -1.89 -24.00
CA MET A 310 -2.56 -2.73 -25.20
C MET A 310 -3.93 -2.59 -25.85
N MET A 311 -5.01 -2.54 -25.08
CA MET A 311 -6.36 -2.32 -25.61
C MET A 311 -6.50 -0.96 -26.27
N ILE A 312 -5.93 0.11 -25.68
CA ILE A 312 -5.91 1.45 -26.27
C ILE A 312 -5.13 1.44 -27.58
N ALA A 313 -3.92 0.87 -27.61
CA ALA A 313 -3.10 0.77 -28.82
C ALA A 313 -3.78 -0.03 -29.93
N GLN A 314 -4.49 -1.12 -29.60
CA GLN A 314 -5.27 -1.88 -30.56
C GLN A 314 -6.44 -1.07 -31.12
N GLU A 315 -7.13 -0.30 -30.29
CA GLU A 315 -8.27 0.53 -30.73
C GLU A 315 -7.82 1.68 -31.62
N VAL A 316 -6.68 2.32 -31.30
CA VAL A 316 -6.04 3.35 -32.11
C VAL A 316 -5.67 2.80 -33.51
N ARG A 317 -5.05 1.62 -33.57
CA ARG A 317 -4.71 0.93 -34.83
C ARG A 317 -5.98 0.53 -35.64
N ARG A 318 -6.97 -0.01 -34.95
CA ARG A 318 -8.22 -0.48 -35.59
C ARG A 318 -9.01 0.67 -36.23
N LYS A 319 -9.03 1.86 -35.60
CA LYS A 319 -9.76 3.04 -36.04
C LYS A 319 -8.94 4.01 -36.90
N GLN A 320 -7.69 3.71 -37.21
CA GLN A 320 -6.76 4.55 -37.99
C GLN A 320 -6.72 6.02 -37.52
N LEU A 321 -6.66 6.25 -36.20
CA LEU A 321 -6.76 7.57 -35.57
C LEU A 321 -5.44 8.37 -35.68
N ILE A 322 -4.89 8.55 -36.89
CA ILE A 322 -3.60 9.19 -37.10
C ILE A 322 -3.63 10.69 -36.71
N ASN A 323 -4.76 11.39 -36.94
CA ASN A 323 -4.93 12.82 -36.67
C ASN A 323 -5.62 13.13 -35.34
N ASN A 324 -5.66 12.17 -34.39
CA ASN A 324 -6.33 12.36 -33.11
C ASN A 324 -5.34 12.74 -32.01
N ILE A 325 -5.42 13.99 -31.53
CA ILE A 325 -4.49 14.57 -30.54
C ILE A 325 -4.69 14.02 -29.13
N LYS A 326 -5.77 13.31 -28.85
CA LYS A 326 -6.04 12.69 -27.56
C LYS A 326 -5.61 11.23 -27.50
N LEU A 327 -6.00 10.45 -28.52
CA LEU A 327 -5.83 9.00 -28.55
C LEU A 327 -4.60 8.56 -29.38
N GLY A 328 -4.06 9.42 -30.26
CA GLY A 328 -2.84 9.15 -31.01
C GLY A 328 -1.62 8.92 -30.12
N ALA A 329 -0.57 8.30 -30.67
CA ALA A 329 0.70 8.14 -29.96
C ALA A 329 1.26 9.51 -29.54
N GLY A 330 1.67 9.66 -28.31
CA GLY A 330 2.08 10.94 -27.74
C GLY A 330 0.95 11.92 -27.42
N GLY A 331 -0.31 11.47 -27.49
CA GLY A 331 -1.48 12.30 -27.24
C GLY A 331 -1.77 12.54 -25.74
N ILE A 332 -2.80 13.34 -25.46
CA ILE A 332 -3.21 13.73 -24.10
C ILE A 332 -3.38 12.53 -23.19
N ARG A 333 -3.91 11.42 -23.71
CA ARG A 333 -4.18 10.21 -22.92
C ARG A 333 -2.92 9.51 -22.42
N GLU A 334 -1.80 9.57 -23.16
CA GLU A 334 -0.53 9.02 -22.69
C GLU A 334 0.03 9.85 -21.53
N ILE A 335 -0.10 11.18 -21.58
CA ILE A 335 0.31 12.07 -20.47
C ILE A 335 -0.53 11.78 -19.22
N GLU A 336 -1.86 11.74 -19.38
CA GLU A 336 -2.77 11.39 -18.27
C GLU A 336 -2.45 10.02 -17.69
N PHE A 337 -2.14 9.05 -18.54
CA PHE A 337 -1.81 7.70 -18.12
C PHE A 337 -0.52 7.64 -17.30
N ILE A 338 0.56 8.31 -17.73
CA ILE A 338 1.82 8.40 -16.99
C ILE A 338 1.54 8.89 -15.55
N VAL A 339 0.89 10.04 -15.43
CA VAL A 339 0.66 10.67 -14.12
C VAL A 339 -0.23 9.79 -13.24
N GLN A 340 -1.32 9.26 -13.77
CA GLN A 340 -2.29 8.47 -13.01
C GLN A 340 -1.74 7.10 -12.59
N VAL A 341 -0.84 6.50 -13.36
CA VAL A 341 -0.11 5.29 -12.97
C VAL A 341 0.72 5.54 -11.72
N PHE A 342 1.50 6.63 -11.68
CA PHE A 342 2.26 6.97 -10.49
C PHE A 342 1.36 7.29 -9.28
N GLN A 343 0.22 7.93 -9.51
CA GLN A 343 -0.77 8.16 -8.45
C GLN A 343 -1.30 6.84 -7.85
N LEU A 344 -1.60 5.84 -8.69
CA LEU A 344 -2.08 4.53 -8.23
C LEU A 344 -0.99 3.73 -7.49
N ILE A 345 0.25 3.80 -7.95
CA ILE A 345 1.37 3.05 -7.37
C ILE A 345 1.87 3.69 -6.07
N ARG A 346 2.01 5.02 -6.04
CA ARG A 346 2.66 5.77 -4.96
C ARG A 346 1.70 6.53 -4.05
N GLY A 347 0.51 6.89 -4.54
CA GLY A 347 -0.45 7.71 -3.80
C GLY A 347 -0.93 7.10 -2.48
N GLY A 348 -0.84 5.78 -2.29
CA GLY A 348 -1.09 5.13 -1.01
C GLY A 348 -0.07 5.49 0.08
N ARG A 349 1.17 5.83 -0.31
CA ARG A 349 2.29 6.20 0.58
C ARG A 349 2.54 7.71 0.59
N VAL A 350 2.45 8.35 -0.55
CA VAL A 350 2.72 9.78 -0.77
C VAL A 350 1.39 10.53 -0.92
N LYS A 351 0.92 11.16 0.15
CA LYS A 351 -0.40 11.85 0.18
C LYS A 351 -0.48 13.03 -0.78
N GLU A 352 0.64 13.67 -1.06
CA GLU A 352 0.78 14.81 -1.96
C GLU A 352 0.39 14.45 -3.40
N LEU A 353 0.50 13.18 -3.78
CA LEU A 353 0.06 12.66 -5.09
C LEU A 353 -1.45 12.41 -5.18
N GLN A 354 -2.19 12.53 -4.08
CA GLN A 354 -3.66 12.34 -4.05
C GLN A 354 -4.42 13.59 -4.54
N GLN A 355 -3.84 14.36 -5.45
CA GLN A 355 -4.48 15.52 -6.10
C GLN A 355 -5.17 15.07 -7.40
N ARG A 356 -6.20 15.82 -7.83
CA ARG A 356 -7.03 15.46 -8.99
C ARG A 356 -6.54 16.09 -10.28
N SER A 357 -5.97 17.30 -10.21
CA SER A 357 -5.43 17.99 -11.38
C SER A 357 -4.05 17.47 -11.74
N LEU A 358 -3.87 17.12 -13.00
CA LEU A 358 -2.62 16.63 -13.55
C LEU A 358 -1.48 17.64 -13.39
N LEU A 359 -1.76 18.92 -13.65
CA LEU A 359 -0.77 20.00 -13.54
C LEU A 359 -0.30 20.27 -12.11
N ILE A 360 -1.08 19.86 -11.11
CA ILE A 360 -0.67 19.92 -9.69
C ILE A 360 0.17 18.69 -9.32
N VAL A 361 -0.14 17.52 -9.89
CA VAL A 361 0.54 16.26 -9.57
C VAL A 361 1.93 16.18 -10.21
N LEU A 362 2.10 16.68 -11.44
CA LEU A 362 3.37 16.60 -12.18
C LEU A 362 4.58 17.13 -11.38
N PRO A 363 4.57 18.35 -10.80
CA PRO A 363 5.68 18.82 -9.97
C PRO A 363 5.92 17.94 -8.73
N LYS A 364 4.85 17.36 -8.16
CA LYS A 364 4.95 16.48 -6.99
C LYS A 364 5.63 15.14 -7.30
N LEU A 365 5.52 14.65 -8.54
CA LEU A 365 6.27 13.49 -9.00
C LEU A 365 7.77 13.77 -9.08
N VAL A 366 8.18 15.00 -9.41
CA VAL A 366 9.58 15.40 -9.36
C VAL A 366 10.07 15.48 -7.90
N GLU A 367 9.30 16.13 -7.03
CA GLU A 367 9.63 16.23 -5.59
C GLU A 367 9.79 14.85 -4.93
N SER A 368 8.98 13.86 -5.35
CA SER A 368 9.05 12.48 -4.85
C SER A 368 10.12 11.62 -5.55
N GLY A 369 10.81 12.14 -6.56
CA GLY A 369 11.88 11.45 -7.28
C GLY A 369 11.40 10.37 -8.27
N GLU A 370 10.12 10.38 -8.65
CA GLU A 370 9.55 9.40 -9.58
C GLU A 370 9.83 9.76 -11.05
N ILE A 371 9.92 11.05 -11.35
CA ILE A 371 10.32 11.59 -12.67
C ILE A 371 11.37 12.71 -12.49
N ASN A 372 12.18 12.96 -13.51
CA ASN A 372 13.13 14.07 -13.46
C ASN A 372 12.50 15.39 -13.96
N ALA A 373 13.11 16.54 -13.59
CA ALA A 373 12.59 17.86 -13.94
C ALA A 373 12.60 18.15 -15.47
N ALA A 374 13.41 17.46 -16.25
CA ALA A 374 13.41 17.61 -17.70
C ALA A 374 12.17 16.93 -18.32
N ASN A 375 11.84 15.72 -17.86
CA ASN A 375 10.68 14.96 -18.31
C ASN A 375 9.38 15.66 -17.89
N GLU A 376 9.33 16.19 -16.67
CA GLU A 376 8.20 17.00 -16.20
C GLU A 376 7.88 18.14 -17.15
N LYS A 377 8.88 18.94 -17.53
CA LYS A 377 8.72 20.06 -18.49
C LYS A 377 8.26 19.61 -19.87
N VAL A 378 8.73 18.47 -20.37
CA VAL A 378 8.28 17.90 -21.64
C VAL A 378 6.79 17.57 -21.56
N LEU A 379 6.37 16.87 -20.51
CA LEU A 379 4.99 16.46 -20.31
C LEU A 379 4.06 17.66 -20.05
N GLU A 380 4.47 18.65 -19.23
CA GLU A 380 3.68 19.85 -18.97
C GLU A 380 3.45 20.68 -20.22
N ASN A 381 4.54 20.98 -20.96
CA ASN A 381 4.45 21.79 -22.17
C ASN A 381 3.59 21.11 -23.24
N ALA A 382 3.75 19.81 -23.42
CA ALA A 382 2.95 19.04 -24.35
C ALA A 382 1.48 19.00 -23.93
N TYR A 383 1.19 18.77 -22.64
CA TYR A 383 -0.17 18.77 -22.11
C TYR A 383 -0.86 20.11 -22.34
N ARG A 384 -0.21 21.21 -21.98
CA ARG A 384 -0.75 22.57 -22.20
C ARG A 384 -1.02 22.86 -23.68
N PHE A 385 -0.09 22.49 -24.56
CA PHE A 385 -0.25 22.71 -26.00
C PHE A 385 -1.39 21.87 -26.58
N LEU A 386 -1.40 20.57 -26.34
CA LEU A 386 -2.43 19.66 -26.86
C LEU A 386 -3.84 20.02 -26.33
N ARG A 387 -3.94 20.37 -25.05
CA ARG A 387 -5.22 20.78 -24.42
C ARG A 387 -5.69 22.12 -24.99
N ARG A 388 -4.77 23.05 -25.29
CA ARG A 388 -5.10 24.31 -25.97
C ARG A 388 -5.65 24.05 -27.36
N VAL A 389 -5.00 23.19 -28.13
CA VAL A 389 -5.48 22.80 -29.48
C VAL A 389 -6.86 22.14 -29.39
N GLU A 390 -7.05 21.18 -28.45
CA GLU A 390 -8.35 20.51 -28.24
C GLU A 390 -9.46 21.52 -27.92
N ASN A 391 -9.20 22.48 -27.04
CA ASN A 391 -10.17 23.48 -26.63
C ASN A 391 -10.57 24.40 -27.78
N ILE A 392 -9.61 24.89 -28.56
CA ILE A 392 -9.88 25.75 -29.73
C ILE A 392 -10.72 24.98 -30.75
N VAL A 393 -10.31 23.76 -31.15
CA VAL A 393 -11.03 22.97 -32.16
C VAL A 393 -12.48 22.72 -31.75
N GLN A 394 -12.73 22.49 -30.46
CA GLN A 394 -14.08 22.33 -29.94
C GLN A 394 -14.89 23.64 -29.95
N ALA A 395 -14.24 24.77 -29.66
CA ALA A 395 -14.87 26.09 -29.67
C ALA A 395 -15.27 26.62 -31.08
N LEU A 396 -14.70 26.05 -32.17
CA LEU A 396 -15.07 26.44 -33.53
C LEU A 396 -16.54 26.18 -33.82
N ALA A 397 -17.14 25.05 -33.31
CA ALA A 397 -18.48 24.63 -33.67
C ALA A 397 -19.29 24.01 -32.52
N ASP A 398 -18.85 24.10 -31.25
CA ASP A 398 -19.40 23.41 -30.08
C ASP A 398 -19.60 21.90 -30.33
N LYS A 399 -18.57 21.26 -30.89
CA LYS A 399 -18.57 19.83 -31.21
C LYS A 399 -17.55 19.10 -30.37
N GLN A 400 -17.92 17.96 -29.84
CA GLN A 400 -16.99 17.07 -29.15
C GLN A 400 -16.08 16.37 -30.18
N THR A 401 -14.96 16.98 -30.50
CA THR A 401 -13.97 16.45 -31.41
C THR A 401 -12.56 16.53 -30.81
N GLN A 402 -11.72 15.59 -31.19
CA GLN A 402 -10.32 15.48 -30.80
C GLN A 402 -9.43 15.25 -32.03
N THR A 403 -10.04 15.30 -33.22
CA THR A 403 -9.38 15.15 -34.51
C THR A 403 -9.05 16.53 -35.08
N LEU A 404 -7.89 16.67 -35.65
CA LEU A 404 -7.50 17.90 -36.35
C LEU A 404 -8.47 18.19 -37.49
N PRO A 405 -8.73 19.48 -37.82
CA PRO A 405 -9.65 19.82 -38.90
C PRO A 405 -9.08 19.44 -40.27
N ASP A 406 -9.93 18.87 -41.12
CA ASP A 406 -9.58 18.47 -42.46
C ASP A 406 -9.80 19.60 -43.50
N ASN A 407 -10.67 20.56 -43.16
CA ASN A 407 -11.00 21.66 -44.04
C ASN A 407 -10.05 22.86 -43.83
N GLU A 408 -9.72 23.54 -44.89
CA GLU A 408 -8.77 24.66 -44.92
C GLU A 408 -9.24 25.85 -44.06
N LEU A 409 -10.53 26.13 -43.99
CA LEU A 409 -11.05 27.24 -43.20
C LEU A 409 -10.79 27.04 -41.67
N ASP A 410 -11.10 25.87 -41.11
CA ASP A 410 -10.88 25.58 -39.71
C ASP A 410 -9.38 25.44 -39.40
N GLN A 411 -8.56 25.00 -40.36
CA GLN A 411 -7.10 25.04 -40.24
C GLN A 411 -6.62 26.50 -40.11
N GLN A 412 -7.08 27.41 -40.95
CA GLN A 412 -6.74 28.84 -40.89
C GLN A 412 -7.25 29.50 -39.60
N ARG A 413 -8.43 29.11 -39.10
CA ARG A 413 -8.94 29.55 -37.79
C ARG A 413 -8.01 29.14 -36.64
N LEU A 414 -7.59 27.89 -36.63
CA LEU A 414 -6.66 27.35 -35.62
C LEU A 414 -5.30 28.09 -35.67
N LEU A 415 -4.74 28.26 -36.85
CA LEU A 415 -3.47 29.00 -37.04
C LEU A 415 -3.53 30.45 -36.58
N ALA A 416 -4.64 31.16 -36.88
CA ALA A 416 -4.85 32.53 -36.45
C ALA A 416 -4.89 32.66 -34.91
N VAL A 417 -5.59 31.76 -34.22
CA VAL A 417 -5.71 31.76 -32.75
C VAL A 417 -4.39 31.38 -32.08
N LEU A 418 -3.61 30.44 -32.66
CA LEU A 418 -2.31 29.99 -32.13
C LEU A 418 -1.14 30.93 -32.55
N ALA A 419 -1.42 31.90 -33.41
CA ALA A 419 -0.40 32.80 -33.99
C ALA A 419 0.71 32.04 -34.72
N ILE A 420 0.40 30.94 -35.43
CA ILE A 420 1.33 30.12 -36.21
C ILE A 420 1.17 30.49 -37.70
N LYS A 421 2.28 30.55 -38.47
CA LYS A 421 2.29 31.09 -39.83
C LYS A 421 1.71 30.11 -40.85
N SER A 422 2.00 28.83 -40.75
CA SER A 422 1.57 27.84 -41.74
C SER A 422 1.11 26.52 -41.07
N TRP A 423 0.29 25.75 -41.77
CA TRP A 423 -0.14 24.43 -41.35
C TRP A 423 1.04 23.46 -41.20
N SER A 424 2.05 23.57 -42.07
CA SER A 424 3.27 22.78 -41.94
C SER A 424 4.06 23.08 -40.68
N ASP A 425 4.17 24.37 -40.29
CA ASP A 425 4.83 24.75 -39.03
C ASP A 425 4.05 24.22 -37.82
N PHE A 426 2.73 24.29 -37.86
CA PHE A 426 1.88 23.70 -36.82
C PHE A 426 2.10 22.21 -36.68
N LEU A 427 2.11 21.44 -37.78
CA LEU A 427 2.36 20.01 -37.75
C LEU A 427 3.74 19.64 -37.18
N VAL A 428 4.79 20.43 -37.50
CA VAL A 428 6.12 20.24 -36.92
C VAL A 428 6.12 20.47 -35.42
N ILE A 429 5.44 21.51 -34.91
CA ILE A 429 5.31 21.80 -33.49
C ILE A 429 4.52 20.67 -32.78
N LEU A 430 3.43 20.26 -33.37
CA LEU A 430 2.58 19.17 -32.87
C LEU A 430 3.37 17.88 -32.78
N ALA A 431 4.05 17.47 -33.86
CA ALA A 431 4.87 16.27 -33.89
C ALA A 431 5.95 16.30 -32.78
N LYS A 432 6.65 17.43 -32.63
CA LYS A 432 7.65 17.57 -31.57
C LYS A 432 7.10 17.31 -30.17
N HIS A 433 5.90 17.80 -29.86
CA HIS A 433 5.26 17.58 -28.56
C HIS A 433 4.81 16.13 -28.43
N MET A 434 4.17 15.56 -29.44
CA MET A 434 3.67 14.19 -29.41
C MET A 434 4.82 13.17 -29.36
N ASP A 435 5.86 13.34 -30.16
CA ASP A 435 7.03 12.45 -30.15
C ASP A 435 7.75 12.50 -28.79
N GLY A 436 7.88 13.69 -28.18
CA GLY A 436 8.46 13.84 -26.86
C GLY A 436 7.65 13.10 -25.78
N VAL A 437 6.33 13.22 -25.81
CA VAL A 437 5.45 12.47 -24.88
C VAL A 437 5.55 10.96 -25.11
N HIS A 438 5.55 10.52 -26.37
CA HIS A 438 5.60 9.10 -26.68
C HIS A 438 6.93 8.47 -26.24
N GLN A 439 8.05 9.17 -26.41
CA GLN A 439 9.36 8.75 -25.90
C GLN A 439 9.34 8.59 -24.38
N GLU A 440 8.82 9.59 -23.64
CA GLU A 440 8.69 9.50 -22.19
C GLU A 440 7.74 8.38 -21.75
N PHE A 441 6.64 8.19 -22.46
CA PHE A 441 5.69 7.12 -22.21
C PHE A 441 6.34 5.74 -22.39
N GLU A 442 7.11 5.53 -23.46
CA GLU A 442 7.84 4.27 -23.68
C GLU A 442 8.98 4.08 -22.66
N LEU A 443 9.66 5.14 -22.21
CA LEU A 443 10.68 5.06 -21.17
C LEU A 443 10.12 4.73 -19.79
N LEU A 444 9.01 5.34 -19.42
CA LEU A 444 8.45 5.21 -18.07
C LEU A 444 7.49 4.01 -17.91
N ILE A 445 6.82 3.63 -19.00
CA ILE A 445 5.77 2.58 -19.00
C ILE A 445 6.08 1.49 -20.03
N GLY A 446 7.09 1.68 -20.86
CA GLY A 446 7.48 0.77 -21.91
C GLY A 446 7.88 -0.61 -21.41
N LEU A 447 7.58 -1.62 -22.22
CA LEU A 447 7.89 -3.03 -21.94
C LEU A 447 9.38 -3.35 -22.10
N ASP A 448 10.13 -2.47 -22.74
CA ASP A 448 11.57 -2.58 -22.95
C ASP A 448 12.28 -1.51 -22.13
N SER A 449 12.55 -1.78 -20.85
CA SER A 449 13.63 -1.06 -20.17
C SER A 449 14.91 -1.29 -20.96
N PRO A 450 15.62 -0.24 -21.40
CA PRO A 450 16.88 -0.40 -22.12
C PRO A 450 17.99 -1.04 -21.26
N ASN A 451 17.71 -1.38 -20.01
CA ASN A 451 18.59 -2.09 -19.07
C ASN A 451 18.35 -3.60 -18.98
N HIS A 452 17.33 -4.16 -19.64
CA HIS A 452 17.40 -5.58 -19.93
C HIS A 452 18.39 -5.73 -21.08
N GLN A 453 19.66 -5.97 -20.76
CA GLN A 453 20.52 -6.70 -21.68
C GLN A 453 19.69 -7.92 -22.08
N ALA A 454 19.23 -7.95 -23.35
CA ALA A 454 18.57 -9.11 -23.90
C ALA A 454 19.44 -10.30 -23.50
N ALA A 455 18.84 -11.26 -22.81
CA ALA A 455 19.59 -12.48 -22.50
C ALA A 455 20.15 -12.98 -23.83
N ASP A 456 21.43 -13.25 -23.88
CA ASP A 456 22.10 -13.73 -25.09
C ASP A 456 21.23 -14.80 -25.73
N GLU A 457 21.02 -14.77 -27.04
CA GLU A 457 20.16 -15.74 -27.78
C GLU A 457 20.52 -17.18 -27.41
N HIS A 458 21.76 -17.44 -27.01
CA HIS A 458 22.23 -18.74 -26.57
C HIS A 458 21.59 -19.21 -25.27
N TRP A 459 21.40 -18.34 -24.26
CA TRP A 459 20.69 -18.69 -23.01
C TRP A 459 19.23 -19.01 -23.26
N VAL A 460 18.60 -18.31 -24.21
CA VAL A 460 17.23 -18.59 -24.65
C VAL A 460 17.17 -19.94 -25.35
N THR A 461 18.15 -20.24 -26.22
CA THR A 461 18.26 -21.51 -26.94
C THR A 461 18.46 -22.68 -25.97
N LEU A 462 19.32 -22.52 -24.99
CA LEU A 462 19.56 -23.48 -23.90
C LEU A 462 18.28 -23.79 -23.12
N TRP A 463 17.56 -22.74 -22.69
CA TRP A 463 16.30 -22.89 -21.95
C TRP A 463 15.22 -23.62 -22.75
N HIS A 464 15.08 -23.36 -24.03
CA HIS A 464 14.10 -23.99 -24.90
C HIS A 464 14.50 -25.39 -25.41
N SER A 465 15.66 -25.95 -25.00
CA SER A 465 16.18 -27.24 -25.47
C SER A 465 16.22 -27.37 -26.99
N ARG A 466 16.69 -26.30 -27.65
CA ARG A 466 16.86 -26.35 -29.12
C ARG A 466 18.14 -27.07 -29.53
N TRP A 467 19.00 -27.41 -28.60
CA TRP A 467 20.22 -28.21 -28.74
C TRP A 467 20.03 -29.57 -28.11
N SER A 468 20.85 -30.55 -28.50
CA SER A 468 20.96 -31.82 -27.79
C SER A 468 21.57 -31.63 -26.39
N ASP A 469 21.44 -32.64 -25.52
CA ASP A 469 21.99 -32.56 -24.17
C ASP A 469 23.51 -32.39 -24.22
N GLU A 470 24.18 -33.12 -25.14
CA GLU A 470 25.64 -33.06 -25.33
C GLU A 470 26.10 -31.68 -25.82
N GLU A 471 25.39 -31.08 -26.78
CA GLU A 471 25.66 -29.72 -27.27
C GLU A 471 25.43 -28.66 -26.18
N SER A 472 24.39 -28.82 -25.36
CA SER A 472 24.06 -27.91 -24.26
C SER A 472 25.15 -27.91 -23.19
N ILE A 473 25.62 -29.11 -22.79
CA ILE A 473 26.69 -29.26 -21.82
C ILE A 473 28.02 -28.71 -22.39
N ALA A 474 28.36 -29.05 -23.62
CA ALA A 474 29.58 -28.55 -24.29
C ALA A 474 29.61 -27.03 -24.41
N TRP A 475 28.45 -26.39 -24.65
CA TRP A 475 28.35 -24.95 -24.68
C TRP A 475 28.51 -24.34 -23.28
N LEU A 476 27.89 -24.91 -22.24
CA LEU A 476 28.06 -24.50 -20.85
C LEU A 476 29.52 -24.56 -20.39
N ASP A 477 30.26 -25.59 -20.79
CA ASP A 477 31.70 -25.77 -20.48
C ASP A 477 32.57 -24.66 -21.10
N GLN A 478 32.16 -24.12 -22.25
CA GLN A 478 32.90 -23.05 -22.93
C GLN A 478 32.56 -21.68 -22.38
N GLU A 479 31.26 -21.41 -22.11
CA GLU A 479 30.76 -20.08 -21.75
C GLU A 479 30.84 -19.82 -20.26
N ALA A 480 30.70 -20.82 -19.41
CA ALA A 480 30.66 -20.73 -17.97
C ALA A 480 31.71 -21.62 -17.29
N LEU A 481 32.99 -21.29 -17.50
CA LEU A 481 34.17 -22.09 -17.09
C LEU A 481 34.21 -22.49 -15.61
N SER A 482 33.51 -21.81 -14.73
CA SER A 482 33.43 -22.09 -13.29
C SER A 482 32.29 -23.04 -12.92
N TRP A 483 31.44 -23.43 -13.87
CA TRP A 483 30.26 -24.21 -13.57
C TRP A 483 30.53 -25.71 -13.70
N GLN A 484 29.78 -26.51 -12.92
CA GLN A 484 29.65 -27.94 -13.14
C GLN A 484 28.52 -28.17 -14.15
N SER A 485 28.86 -28.12 -15.44
CA SER A 485 27.88 -28.03 -16.54
C SER A 485 26.87 -29.16 -16.54
N ASP A 486 27.30 -30.41 -16.26
CA ASP A 486 26.41 -31.56 -16.14
C ASP A 486 25.33 -31.34 -15.05
N LYS A 487 25.72 -30.82 -13.89
CA LYS A 487 24.80 -30.60 -12.79
C LYS A 487 23.84 -29.43 -13.09
N VAL A 488 24.35 -28.35 -13.66
CA VAL A 488 23.52 -27.21 -14.06
C VAL A 488 22.50 -27.64 -15.09
N TRP A 489 22.91 -28.40 -16.10
CA TRP A 489 22.00 -28.93 -17.11
C TRP A 489 20.93 -29.84 -16.49
N GLN A 490 21.29 -30.72 -15.59
CA GLN A 490 20.37 -31.62 -14.90
C GLN A 490 19.33 -30.81 -14.09
N ILE A 491 19.77 -29.81 -13.33
CA ILE A 491 18.88 -28.93 -12.54
C ILE A 491 17.87 -28.20 -13.46
N LEU A 492 18.32 -27.70 -14.61
CA LEU A 492 17.45 -27.01 -15.57
C LEU A 492 16.46 -27.98 -16.23
N HIS A 493 16.93 -29.18 -16.58
CA HIS A 493 16.11 -30.22 -17.17
C HIS A 493 14.98 -30.64 -16.22
N ASP A 494 15.32 -30.94 -14.97
CA ASP A 494 14.36 -31.36 -13.94
C ASP A 494 13.33 -30.27 -13.66
N PHE A 495 13.76 -29.01 -13.57
CA PHE A 495 12.86 -27.88 -13.38
C PHE A 495 11.90 -27.68 -14.57
N ARG A 496 12.40 -27.88 -15.80
CA ARG A 496 11.58 -27.77 -17.02
C ARG A 496 10.55 -28.89 -17.08
N GLU A 497 10.95 -30.13 -16.75
CA GLU A 497 10.04 -31.27 -16.70
C GLU A 497 8.94 -31.06 -15.64
N ASP A 498 9.29 -30.59 -14.43
CA ASP A 498 8.34 -30.31 -13.37
C ASP A 498 7.36 -29.20 -13.78
N THR A 499 7.85 -28.11 -14.38
CA THR A 499 7.00 -26.99 -14.82
C THR A 499 6.11 -27.35 -16.01
N SER A 500 6.55 -28.28 -16.87
CA SER A 500 5.74 -28.76 -18.00
C SER A 500 4.50 -29.52 -17.55
N LYS A 501 4.56 -30.21 -16.42
CA LYS A 501 3.47 -30.98 -15.80
C LYS A 501 2.44 -30.10 -15.08
N ARG A 502 2.77 -28.83 -14.84
CA ARG A 502 1.90 -27.92 -14.12
C ARG A 502 1.05 -27.07 -15.05
N SER A 503 -0.16 -26.71 -14.61
CA SER A 503 -1.04 -25.81 -15.35
C SER A 503 -0.58 -24.37 -15.23
N LEU A 504 0.28 -23.92 -16.16
CA LEU A 504 0.67 -22.51 -16.29
C LEU A 504 -0.22 -21.84 -17.32
N GLY A 505 -0.72 -20.64 -16.97
CA GLY A 505 -1.35 -19.76 -17.95
C GLY A 505 -0.34 -19.32 -19.02
N ASN A 506 -0.83 -19.02 -20.24
CA ASN A 506 0.03 -18.56 -21.35
C ASN A 506 0.96 -17.40 -20.96
N ARG A 507 0.47 -16.47 -20.15
CA ARG A 507 1.27 -15.33 -19.67
C ARG A 507 2.39 -15.76 -18.71
N GLY A 508 2.08 -16.62 -17.72
CA GLY A 508 3.07 -17.13 -16.79
C GLY A 508 4.20 -17.88 -17.50
N ARG A 509 3.89 -18.65 -18.55
CA ARG A 509 4.86 -19.32 -19.41
C ARG A 509 5.75 -18.32 -20.15
N GLN A 510 5.18 -17.31 -20.79
CA GLN A 510 5.94 -16.27 -21.50
C GLN A 510 6.91 -15.51 -20.59
N VAL A 511 6.51 -15.23 -19.35
CA VAL A 511 7.37 -14.55 -18.37
C VAL A 511 8.48 -15.49 -17.90
N LEU A 512 8.16 -16.75 -17.60
CA LEU A 512 9.14 -17.76 -17.20
C LEU A 512 10.20 -17.98 -18.28
N ASP A 513 9.78 -18.02 -19.55
CA ASP A 513 10.66 -18.21 -20.71
C ASP A 513 11.64 -17.04 -20.91
N LYS A 514 11.34 -15.88 -20.35
CA LYS A 514 12.25 -14.70 -20.31
C LYS A 514 13.06 -14.63 -19.02
N LEU A 515 12.46 -15.02 -17.90
CA LEU A 515 13.06 -14.90 -16.56
C LEU A 515 14.22 -15.91 -16.38
N ILE A 516 14.08 -17.18 -16.87
CA ILE A 516 15.13 -18.19 -16.72
C ILE A 516 16.40 -17.81 -17.48
N PRO A 517 16.36 -17.43 -18.78
CA PRO A 517 17.56 -16.94 -19.49
C PRO A 517 18.23 -15.76 -18.79
N LEU A 518 17.43 -14.81 -18.27
CA LEU A 518 17.94 -13.67 -17.51
C LEU A 518 18.65 -14.12 -16.23
N LEU A 519 18.07 -15.07 -15.48
CA LEU A 519 18.68 -15.64 -14.28
C LEU A 519 20.03 -16.31 -14.63
N LEU A 520 20.10 -17.13 -15.67
CA LEU A 520 21.32 -17.81 -16.09
C LEU A 520 22.42 -16.82 -16.49
N CYS A 521 22.09 -15.80 -17.25
CA CYS A 521 23.00 -14.71 -17.61
C CYS A 521 23.57 -14.01 -16.37
N ARG A 522 22.74 -13.79 -15.33
CA ARG A 522 23.19 -13.16 -14.06
C ARG A 522 24.08 -14.08 -13.23
N LEU A 523 23.91 -15.39 -13.34
CA LEU A 523 24.73 -16.36 -12.64
C LEU A 523 26.04 -16.73 -13.35
N GLN A 524 26.24 -16.34 -14.62
CA GLN A 524 27.37 -16.72 -15.45
C GLN A 524 28.76 -16.57 -14.77
N LYS A 525 28.90 -15.49 -13.96
CA LYS A 525 30.15 -15.18 -13.25
C LYS A 525 30.18 -15.69 -11.80
N ASN A 526 29.19 -16.46 -11.39
CA ASN A 526 29.08 -16.94 -10.01
C ASN A 526 29.80 -18.27 -9.85
N GLU A 527 30.75 -18.35 -8.91
CA GLU A 527 31.54 -19.57 -8.65
C GLU A 527 30.72 -20.71 -8.04
N MET A 528 29.57 -20.44 -7.46
CA MET A 528 28.66 -21.42 -6.85
C MET A 528 27.34 -21.52 -7.61
N ALA A 529 27.37 -21.34 -8.92
CA ALA A 529 26.18 -21.17 -9.75
C ALA A 529 25.18 -22.33 -9.64
N GLU A 530 25.67 -23.59 -9.61
CA GLU A 530 24.78 -24.75 -9.49
C GLU A 530 23.98 -24.75 -8.17
N GLN A 531 24.61 -24.38 -7.07
CA GLN A 531 23.94 -24.33 -5.77
C GLN A 531 22.93 -23.16 -5.72
N VAL A 532 23.33 -21.98 -6.21
CA VAL A 532 22.47 -20.79 -6.24
C VAL A 532 21.30 -21.01 -7.19
N LEU A 533 21.55 -21.58 -8.37
CA LEU A 533 20.51 -21.91 -9.34
C LEU A 533 19.47 -22.86 -8.73
N ALA A 534 19.93 -23.96 -8.10
CA ALA A 534 19.04 -24.93 -7.45
C ALA A 534 18.13 -24.24 -6.41
N ARG A 535 18.71 -23.37 -5.58
CA ARG A 535 17.99 -22.62 -4.53
C ARG A 535 16.98 -21.62 -5.13
N VAL A 536 17.36 -20.87 -6.15
CA VAL A 536 16.45 -19.91 -6.80
C VAL A 536 15.32 -20.65 -7.52
N LEU A 537 15.62 -21.75 -8.24
CA LEU A 537 14.61 -22.57 -8.90
C LEU A 537 13.68 -23.26 -7.89
N GLN A 538 14.13 -23.57 -6.70
CA GLN A 538 13.28 -24.04 -5.61
C GLN A 538 12.23 -23.00 -5.23
N VAL A 539 12.60 -21.72 -5.13
CA VAL A 539 11.63 -20.63 -4.93
C VAL A 539 10.68 -20.52 -6.13
N PHE A 540 11.23 -20.55 -7.35
CA PHE A 540 10.42 -20.46 -8.57
C PHE A 540 9.40 -21.59 -8.66
N SER A 541 9.77 -22.82 -8.28
CA SER A 541 8.85 -23.97 -8.26
C SER A 541 7.61 -23.74 -7.37
N LYS A 542 7.72 -22.91 -6.33
CA LYS A 542 6.60 -22.57 -5.44
C LYS A 542 5.72 -21.41 -5.94
N ILE A 543 6.26 -20.59 -6.83
CA ILE A 543 5.56 -19.43 -7.37
C ILE A 543 5.13 -19.59 -8.84
N VAL A 544 5.54 -20.65 -9.50
CA VAL A 544 5.35 -20.83 -10.96
C VAL A 544 3.88 -20.72 -11.41
N THR A 545 2.93 -21.13 -10.58
CA THR A 545 1.50 -21.00 -10.84
C THR A 545 0.94 -19.61 -10.50
N ARG A 546 1.75 -18.73 -9.92
CA ARG A 546 1.37 -17.38 -9.48
C ARG A 546 2.10 -16.35 -10.35
N THR A 547 1.54 -16.07 -11.52
CA THR A 547 2.14 -15.21 -12.55
C THR A 547 2.63 -13.87 -12.01
N ALA A 548 1.93 -13.26 -11.05
CA ALA A 548 2.29 -11.98 -10.45
C ALA A 548 3.69 -11.96 -9.82
N TYR A 549 4.11 -13.04 -9.15
CA TYR A 549 5.45 -13.11 -8.56
C TYR A 549 6.55 -13.34 -9.60
N LEU A 550 6.26 -14.09 -10.67
CA LEU A 550 7.20 -14.23 -11.80
C LEU A 550 7.42 -12.88 -12.49
N GLU A 551 6.33 -12.12 -12.70
CA GLU A 551 6.38 -10.77 -13.27
C GLU A 551 7.13 -9.80 -12.36
N LEU A 552 6.89 -9.85 -11.04
CA LEU A 552 7.65 -9.05 -10.06
C LEU A 552 9.16 -9.23 -10.24
N LEU A 553 9.62 -10.48 -10.29
CA LEU A 553 11.06 -10.79 -10.41
C LEU A 553 11.62 -10.45 -11.80
N PHE A 554 10.83 -10.62 -12.86
CA PHE A 554 11.25 -10.27 -14.21
C PHE A 554 11.36 -8.76 -14.40
N GLU A 555 10.39 -7.98 -13.88
CA GLU A 555 10.32 -6.53 -14.11
C GLU A 555 11.17 -5.73 -13.13
N ASN A 556 11.42 -6.28 -11.94
CA ASN A 556 12.22 -5.64 -10.92
C ASN A 556 13.59 -6.34 -10.81
N GLU A 557 14.54 -5.84 -11.60
CA GLU A 557 15.91 -6.35 -11.59
C GLU A 557 16.56 -6.29 -10.20
N GLY A 558 16.20 -5.26 -9.41
CA GLY A 558 16.64 -5.12 -8.02
C GLY A 558 16.15 -6.30 -7.16
N ALA A 559 14.89 -6.67 -7.28
CA ALA A 559 14.31 -7.79 -6.52
C ALA A 559 14.94 -9.14 -6.91
N LEU A 560 15.17 -9.37 -8.22
CA LEU A 560 15.85 -10.57 -8.68
C LEU A 560 17.30 -10.64 -8.16
N LYS A 561 18.05 -9.53 -8.18
CA LYS A 561 19.41 -9.47 -7.62
C LYS A 561 19.41 -9.76 -6.13
N GLN A 562 18.47 -9.19 -5.37
CA GLN A 562 18.33 -9.45 -3.94
C GLN A 562 18.00 -10.94 -3.69
N LEU A 563 17.08 -11.52 -4.45
CA LEU A 563 16.75 -12.94 -4.34
C LEU A 563 17.98 -13.83 -4.56
N ILE A 564 18.73 -13.58 -5.64
CA ILE A 564 19.99 -14.32 -5.93
C ILE A 564 20.97 -14.19 -4.76
N HIS A 565 21.18 -12.95 -4.27
CA HIS A 565 22.11 -12.69 -3.15
C HIS A 565 21.70 -13.42 -1.87
N LEU A 566 20.43 -13.36 -1.50
CA LEU A 566 19.91 -14.03 -0.31
C LEU A 566 19.96 -15.57 -0.45
N CYS A 567 19.59 -16.11 -1.61
CA CYS A 567 19.66 -17.55 -1.88
C CYS A 567 21.11 -18.05 -1.90
N GLN A 568 22.07 -17.25 -2.37
CA GLN A 568 23.49 -17.58 -2.30
C GLN A 568 23.97 -17.66 -0.85
N ALA A 569 23.60 -16.68 -0.04
CA ALA A 569 24.09 -16.54 1.32
C ALA A 569 23.44 -17.53 2.30
N SER A 570 22.17 -17.97 2.08
CA SER A 570 21.43 -18.72 3.08
C SER A 570 20.43 -19.72 2.47
N SER A 571 20.56 -20.99 2.82
CA SER A 571 19.57 -22.01 2.49
C SER A 571 18.29 -21.85 3.33
N TRP A 572 18.42 -21.39 4.59
CA TRP A 572 17.27 -21.11 5.44
C TRP A 572 16.39 -20.00 4.85
N VAL A 573 16.99 -18.90 4.38
CA VAL A 573 16.24 -17.80 3.73
C VAL A 573 15.57 -18.30 2.45
N THR A 574 16.24 -19.16 1.67
CA THR A 574 15.66 -19.80 0.48
C THR A 574 14.40 -20.58 0.82
N ASP A 575 14.48 -21.48 1.80
CA ASP A 575 13.34 -22.27 2.27
C ASP A 575 12.22 -21.39 2.83
N TYR A 576 12.60 -20.32 3.52
CA TYR A 576 11.67 -19.39 4.13
C TYR A 576 10.86 -18.61 3.08
N ILE A 577 11.52 -18.08 2.06
CA ILE A 577 10.86 -17.42 0.92
C ILE A 577 10.04 -18.42 0.10
N ALA A 578 10.57 -19.61 -0.16
CA ALA A 578 9.86 -20.66 -0.88
C ALA A 578 8.57 -21.09 -0.16
N LYS A 579 8.61 -21.15 1.17
CA LYS A 579 7.46 -21.47 2.01
C LYS A 579 6.44 -20.34 2.09
N TYR A 580 6.90 -19.09 2.07
CA TYR A 580 6.08 -17.87 2.22
C TYR A 580 6.35 -16.88 1.07
N PRO A 581 5.82 -17.14 -0.14
CA PRO A 581 6.12 -16.30 -1.32
C PRO A 581 5.74 -14.82 -1.21
N ILE A 582 4.85 -14.47 -0.28
CA ILE A 582 4.51 -13.06 0.03
C ILE A 582 5.76 -12.24 0.43
N LEU A 583 6.81 -12.89 0.90
CA LEU A 583 8.07 -12.26 1.26
C LEU A 583 8.85 -11.70 0.07
N LEU A 584 8.52 -12.10 -1.16
CA LEU A 584 9.11 -11.52 -2.38
C LEU A 584 8.81 -10.02 -2.49
N ASP A 585 7.71 -9.55 -1.90
CA ASP A 585 7.35 -8.13 -1.87
C ASP A 585 8.38 -7.28 -1.09
N GLU A 586 9.05 -7.87 -0.08
CA GLU A 586 10.07 -7.19 0.70
C GLU A 586 11.37 -6.95 -0.10
N LEU A 587 11.60 -7.70 -1.19
CA LEU A 587 12.79 -7.58 -2.02
C LEU A 587 12.78 -6.35 -2.94
N ILE A 588 11.64 -5.68 -3.09
CA ILE A 588 11.46 -4.54 -4.00
C ILE A 588 12.23 -3.31 -3.51
N ASP A 589 12.30 -3.12 -2.20
CA ASP A 589 12.98 -1.97 -1.59
C ASP A 589 14.23 -2.43 -0.81
N PRO A 590 15.42 -2.41 -1.43
CA PRO A 590 16.66 -2.82 -0.78
C PRO A 590 17.00 -2.00 0.48
N LYS A 591 16.57 -0.72 0.55
CA LYS A 591 16.85 0.13 1.71
C LYS A 591 16.03 -0.33 2.93
N LEU A 592 14.78 -0.71 2.73
CA LEU A 592 13.95 -1.25 3.80
C LEU A 592 14.38 -2.67 4.18
N LEU A 593 14.81 -3.47 3.21
CA LEU A 593 15.21 -4.86 3.43
C LEU A 593 16.43 -4.97 4.35
N HIS A 594 17.45 -4.14 4.16
CA HIS A 594 18.71 -4.22 4.92
C HIS A 594 18.76 -3.32 6.17
N ASN A 595 17.73 -2.51 6.41
CA ASN A 595 17.62 -1.65 7.58
C ASN A 595 16.43 -2.07 8.44
N PRO A 596 16.61 -2.98 9.40
CA PRO A 596 15.53 -3.32 10.33
C PRO A 596 15.12 -2.09 11.15
N PRO A 597 13.84 -1.99 11.56
CA PRO A 597 13.34 -0.86 12.32
C PRO A 597 14.01 -0.78 13.70
N GLN A 598 13.90 0.36 14.37
CA GLN A 598 14.36 0.48 15.77
C GLN A 598 13.61 -0.50 16.67
N LEU A 599 14.24 -0.98 17.73
CA LEU A 599 13.66 -1.98 18.66
C LEU A 599 12.27 -1.57 19.17
N SER A 600 12.09 -0.29 19.50
CA SER A 600 10.81 0.26 19.99
C SER A 600 9.71 0.35 18.93
N SER A 601 10.03 0.31 17.63
CA SER A 601 9.04 0.48 16.57
C SER A 601 8.27 -0.79 16.24
N TYR A 602 8.74 -1.98 16.60
CA TYR A 602 8.02 -3.23 16.35
C TYR A 602 6.60 -3.23 16.91
N ALA A 603 6.42 -2.82 18.15
CA ALA A 603 5.11 -2.74 18.79
C ALA A 603 4.20 -1.71 18.12
N ILE A 604 4.76 -0.56 17.72
CA ILE A 604 4.01 0.52 17.05
C ILE A 604 3.55 0.07 15.66
N GLU A 605 4.46 -0.46 14.84
CA GLU A 605 4.15 -0.92 13.49
C GLU A 605 3.14 -2.08 13.49
N LEU A 606 3.29 -3.02 14.44
CA LEU A 606 2.35 -4.12 14.60
C LEU A 606 0.96 -3.61 14.95
N ARG A 607 0.87 -2.73 15.95
CA ARG A 607 -0.40 -2.14 16.38
C ARG A 607 -1.07 -1.35 15.25
N GLU A 608 -0.32 -0.53 14.51
CA GLU A 608 -0.85 0.19 13.36
C GLU A 608 -1.39 -0.76 12.27
N ARG A 609 -0.76 -1.92 12.09
CA ARG A 609 -1.23 -2.95 11.15
C ARG A 609 -2.52 -3.60 11.64
N MET A 610 -2.59 -3.94 12.93
CA MET A 610 -3.77 -4.56 13.52
C MET A 610 -4.99 -3.64 13.51
N LEU A 611 -4.82 -2.34 13.78
CA LEU A 611 -5.90 -1.33 13.75
C LEU A 611 -6.58 -1.16 12.37
N ARG A 612 -6.04 -1.73 11.32
CA ARG A 612 -6.63 -1.68 9.96
C ARG A 612 -7.52 -2.87 9.65
N ILE A 613 -7.52 -3.86 10.51
CA ILE A 613 -8.29 -5.10 10.35
C ILE A 613 -9.53 -4.97 11.24
N PRO A 614 -10.71 -5.31 10.74
CA PRO A 614 -11.92 -5.31 11.56
C PRO A 614 -11.75 -6.16 12.84
N GLU A 615 -12.31 -5.69 13.95
CA GLU A 615 -12.18 -6.37 15.24
C GLU A 615 -12.83 -7.76 15.23
N GLU A 616 -13.86 -7.96 14.43
CA GLU A 616 -14.59 -9.22 14.28
C GLU A 616 -13.83 -10.25 13.43
N ASP A 617 -12.89 -9.82 12.57
CA ASP A 617 -12.16 -10.72 11.68
C ASP A 617 -10.87 -11.27 12.34
N LEU A 618 -11.10 -12.23 13.25
CA LEU A 618 -10.00 -12.91 13.94
C LEU A 618 -9.04 -13.62 12.98
N GLU A 619 -9.55 -14.21 11.89
CA GLU A 619 -8.72 -14.95 10.95
C GLU A 619 -7.73 -14.00 10.25
N ALA A 620 -8.18 -12.85 9.77
CA ALA A 620 -7.32 -11.83 9.18
C ALA A 620 -6.32 -11.26 10.21
N GLN A 621 -6.74 -11.07 11.47
CA GLN A 621 -5.84 -10.62 12.54
C GLN A 621 -4.72 -11.63 12.81
N MET A 622 -5.07 -12.91 12.91
CA MET A 622 -4.10 -13.99 13.14
C MET A 622 -3.14 -14.17 11.95
N GLU A 623 -3.64 -13.98 10.75
CA GLU A 623 -2.81 -14.01 9.52
C GLU A 623 -1.84 -12.82 9.48
N ALA A 624 -2.31 -11.63 9.84
CA ALA A 624 -1.49 -10.41 9.87
C ALA A 624 -0.34 -10.49 10.88
N LEU A 625 -0.55 -11.10 12.05
CA LEU A 625 0.50 -11.36 13.04
C LEU A 625 1.61 -12.23 12.46
N ARG A 626 1.25 -13.30 11.73
CA ARG A 626 2.20 -14.22 11.10
C ARG A 626 2.99 -13.57 9.97
N GLN A 627 2.30 -12.85 9.11
CA GLN A 627 2.92 -12.12 8.01
C GLN A 627 3.86 -11.03 8.54
N PHE A 628 3.48 -10.31 9.62
CA PHE A 628 4.35 -9.33 10.24
C PHE A 628 5.62 -9.97 10.78
N LYS A 629 5.51 -11.08 11.53
CA LYS A 629 6.66 -11.84 11.98
C LYS A 629 7.58 -12.22 10.82
N GLN A 630 7.01 -12.78 9.76
CA GLN A 630 7.76 -13.27 8.61
C GLN A 630 8.52 -12.15 7.90
N SER A 631 7.86 -11.03 7.64
CA SER A 631 8.47 -9.85 7.03
C SER A 631 9.64 -9.33 7.87
N GLN A 632 9.42 -9.14 9.18
CA GLN A 632 10.47 -8.62 10.05
C GLN A 632 11.64 -9.61 10.22
N GLN A 633 11.37 -10.90 10.32
CA GLN A 633 12.43 -11.92 10.36
C GLN A 633 13.28 -11.94 9.09
N LEU A 634 12.66 -11.80 7.90
CA LEU A 634 13.42 -11.70 6.66
C LEU A 634 14.31 -10.45 6.62
N ARG A 635 13.82 -9.30 7.07
CA ARG A 635 14.63 -8.07 7.15
C ARG A 635 15.80 -8.20 8.09
N ILE A 636 15.58 -8.81 9.26
CA ILE A 636 16.66 -9.09 10.21
C ILE A 636 17.71 -10.03 9.59
N ALA A 637 17.27 -11.09 8.91
CA ALA A 637 18.15 -12.04 8.23
C ALA A 637 18.92 -11.40 7.07
N ALA A 638 18.29 -10.53 6.30
CA ALA A 638 18.95 -9.78 5.23
C ALA A 638 20.01 -8.81 5.78
N ALA A 639 19.74 -8.16 6.92
CA ALA A 639 20.71 -7.29 7.59
C ALA A 639 21.90 -8.08 8.18
N GLU A 640 21.68 -9.33 8.65
CA GLU A 640 22.73 -10.26 9.06
C GLU A 640 23.61 -10.66 7.88
N ILE A 641 23.00 -11.07 6.76
CA ILE A 641 23.71 -11.47 5.53
C ILE A 641 24.54 -10.30 4.97
N ALA A 642 24.04 -9.07 5.08
CA ALA A 642 24.75 -7.86 4.65
C ALA A 642 25.81 -7.36 5.65
N ASP A 643 26.02 -8.07 6.76
CA ASP A 643 26.94 -7.70 7.87
C ASP A 643 26.67 -6.30 8.47
N VAL A 644 25.39 -5.87 8.42
CA VAL A 644 24.94 -4.59 9.00
C VAL A 644 24.74 -4.72 10.51
N LEU A 645 24.30 -5.91 10.99
CA LEU A 645 24.03 -6.18 12.40
C LEU A 645 24.91 -7.32 12.93
N PRO A 646 25.61 -7.10 14.05
CA PRO A 646 26.30 -8.18 14.76
C PRO A 646 25.28 -9.12 15.44
N VAL A 647 25.64 -10.41 15.63
CA VAL A 647 24.75 -11.47 16.16
C VAL A 647 24.05 -11.09 17.46
N ALA A 648 24.73 -10.38 18.37
CA ALA A 648 24.11 -9.91 19.60
C ALA A 648 22.91 -8.95 19.33
N LYS A 649 23.06 -8.04 18.36
CA LYS A 649 21.98 -7.13 17.97
C LYS A 649 20.86 -7.85 17.24
N ILE A 650 21.15 -8.85 16.44
CA ILE A 650 20.16 -9.72 15.79
C ILE A 650 19.26 -10.37 16.83
N SER A 651 19.85 -10.93 17.90
CA SER A 651 19.10 -11.54 19.00
C SER A 651 18.21 -10.53 19.75
N GLU A 652 18.69 -9.30 19.95
CA GLU A 652 17.88 -8.22 20.53
C GLU A 652 16.67 -7.91 19.64
N HIS A 653 16.86 -7.79 18.32
CA HIS A 653 15.76 -7.56 17.36
C HIS A 653 14.74 -8.71 17.35
N LEU A 654 15.21 -9.97 17.29
CA LEU A 654 14.33 -11.13 17.33
C LEU A 654 13.54 -11.22 18.62
N THR A 655 14.16 -10.88 19.76
CA THR A 655 13.50 -10.88 21.08
C THR A 655 12.47 -9.76 21.15
N SER A 656 12.81 -8.54 20.75
CA SER A 656 11.89 -7.41 20.75
C SER A 656 10.68 -7.64 19.81
N LEU A 657 10.90 -8.27 18.65
CA LEU A 657 9.84 -8.70 17.74
C LEU A 657 8.90 -9.69 18.43
N ALA A 658 9.45 -10.70 19.13
CA ALA A 658 8.64 -11.70 19.83
C ALA A 658 7.83 -11.06 20.96
N GLU A 659 8.42 -10.15 21.74
CA GLU A 659 7.73 -9.41 22.80
C GLU A 659 6.58 -8.55 22.30
N ALA A 660 6.78 -7.84 21.18
CA ALA A 660 5.74 -7.06 20.54
C ALA A 660 4.56 -7.96 20.10
N ILE A 661 4.87 -9.13 19.55
CA ILE A 661 3.86 -10.12 19.12
C ILE A 661 3.13 -10.72 20.34
N VAL A 662 3.86 -11.09 21.40
CA VAL A 662 3.24 -11.60 22.65
C VAL A 662 2.27 -10.57 23.22
N SER A 663 2.69 -9.32 23.32
CA SER A 663 1.85 -8.22 23.79
C SER A 663 0.57 -8.07 22.97
N GLU A 664 0.67 -8.11 21.65
CA GLU A 664 -0.50 -7.94 20.79
C GLU A 664 -1.44 -9.15 20.81
N VAL A 665 -0.89 -10.35 20.88
CA VAL A 665 -1.70 -11.59 21.08
C VAL A 665 -2.46 -11.54 22.40
N ILE A 666 -1.85 -11.04 23.47
CA ILE A 666 -2.53 -10.87 24.77
C ILE A 666 -3.67 -9.86 24.64
N ASN A 667 -3.44 -8.72 23.96
CA ASN A 667 -4.48 -7.71 23.74
C ASN A 667 -5.66 -8.29 22.97
N LEU A 668 -5.40 -9.03 21.90
CA LEU A 668 -6.41 -9.69 21.09
C LEU A 668 -7.19 -10.75 21.88
N ALA A 669 -6.48 -11.61 22.61
CA ALA A 669 -7.12 -12.63 23.46
C ALA A 669 -7.95 -12.01 24.59
N TRP A 670 -7.44 -10.93 25.20
CA TRP A 670 -8.15 -10.18 26.24
C TRP A 670 -9.46 -9.61 25.73
N GLN A 671 -9.46 -8.95 24.59
CA GLN A 671 -10.66 -8.39 23.99
C GLN A 671 -11.73 -9.48 23.82
N GLN A 672 -11.39 -10.62 23.22
CA GLN A 672 -12.33 -11.71 22.96
C GLN A 672 -12.88 -12.37 24.23
N VAL A 673 -12.06 -12.50 25.25
CA VAL A 673 -12.51 -13.11 26.52
C VAL A 673 -13.35 -12.11 27.30
N SER A 674 -12.98 -10.83 27.31
CA SER A 674 -13.72 -9.77 28.00
C SER A 674 -15.09 -9.49 27.38
N GLU A 675 -15.21 -9.51 26.05
CA GLU A 675 -16.51 -9.43 25.37
C GLU A 675 -17.47 -10.53 25.79
N ARG A 676 -16.94 -11.70 26.12
CA ARG A 676 -17.76 -12.86 26.50
C ARG A 676 -18.11 -12.95 27.99
N PHE A 677 -17.19 -12.52 28.86
CA PHE A 677 -17.30 -12.75 30.32
C PHE A 677 -17.18 -11.45 31.14
N GLY A 678 -17.05 -10.29 30.50
CA GLY A 678 -16.68 -9.06 31.16
C GLY A 678 -15.21 -9.06 31.59
N VAL A 679 -14.82 -8.10 32.40
CA VAL A 679 -13.44 -7.96 32.94
C VAL A 679 -13.44 -8.27 34.43
N PRO A 680 -12.33 -8.76 35.00
CA PRO A 680 -12.17 -8.85 36.47
C PRO A 680 -12.45 -7.51 37.15
N THR A 681 -13.07 -7.51 38.32
CA THR A 681 -13.51 -6.27 38.98
C THR A 681 -12.37 -5.35 39.40
N SER A 682 -11.18 -5.88 39.64
CA SER A 682 -9.97 -5.11 39.86
C SER A 682 -9.45 -4.33 38.61
N CYS A 683 -9.94 -4.70 37.42
CA CYS A 683 -9.52 -4.12 36.13
C CYS A 683 -10.51 -3.05 35.61
N LEU A 684 -11.43 -2.53 36.46
CA LEU A 684 -12.50 -1.61 36.05
C LEU A 684 -12.02 -0.19 35.67
N ASP A 685 -10.84 0.23 36.10
CA ASP A 685 -10.27 1.56 35.81
C ASP A 685 -9.79 1.73 34.35
N GLY A 686 -10.73 1.54 33.41
CA GLY A 686 -10.52 1.82 31.98
C GLY A 686 -9.73 0.78 31.20
N GLY A 687 -9.56 -0.45 31.70
CA GLY A 687 -8.92 -1.56 30.96
C GLY A 687 -7.42 -1.40 30.70
N LYS A 688 -6.76 -0.43 31.35
CA LYS A 688 -5.31 -0.21 31.23
C LYS A 688 -4.50 -1.26 31.97
N GLU A 689 -5.01 -1.80 33.06
CA GLU A 689 -4.35 -2.80 33.88
C GLU A 689 -5.08 -4.14 33.77
N LYS A 690 -4.45 -5.12 33.14
CA LYS A 690 -5.04 -6.43 32.90
C LYS A 690 -4.90 -7.42 34.04
N GLY A 691 -4.14 -7.12 35.10
CA GLY A 691 -3.84 -8.03 36.19
C GLY A 691 -3.21 -9.36 35.77
N PHE A 692 -2.64 -9.41 34.56
CA PHE A 692 -2.04 -10.57 33.92
C PHE A 692 -0.58 -10.30 33.59
N GLY A 693 0.31 -11.26 33.84
CA GLY A 693 1.73 -11.15 33.58
C GLY A 693 2.28 -12.32 32.80
N VAL A 694 3.32 -12.09 32.01
CA VAL A 694 4.05 -13.11 31.27
C VAL A 694 5.52 -13.04 31.65
N ILE A 695 6.04 -14.13 32.19
CA ILE A 695 7.45 -14.32 32.51
C ILE A 695 8.09 -15.11 31.37
N ALA A 696 9.11 -14.56 30.73
CA ALA A 696 9.91 -15.22 29.74
C ALA A 696 11.17 -15.83 30.36
N TYR A 697 11.49 -17.04 29.99
CA TYR A 697 12.65 -17.80 30.43
C TYR A 697 13.62 -18.05 29.27
N GLY A 698 14.69 -18.75 29.55
CA GLY A 698 15.63 -19.27 28.56
C GLY A 698 16.19 -18.18 27.62
N LYS A 699 16.10 -18.38 26.31
CA LYS A 699 16.62 -17.44 25.32
C LYS A 699 15.83 -16.13 25.27
N THR A 700 14.50 -16.21 25.42
CA THR A 700 13.62 -15.03 25.44
C THR A 700 13.90 -14.18 26.66
N GLY A 701 14.02 -14.80 27.84
CA GLY A 701 14.35 -14.12 29.09
C GLY A 701 15.74 -13.46 29.06
N GLY A 702 16.74 -14.13 28.49
CA GLY A 702 18.12 -13.64 28.36
C GLY A 702 18.36 -12.69 27.18
N VAL A 703 17.33 -12.30 26.42
CA VAL A 703 17.43 -11.45 25.21
C VAL A 703 18.36 -12.08 24.14
N GLU A 704 18.25 -13.39 23.98
CA GLU A 704 19.14 -14.20 23.14
C GLU A 704 18.40 -15.08 22.12
N LEU A 705 17.21 -14.62 21.65
CA LEU A 705 16.37 -15.39 20.73
C LEU A 705 17.06 -15.60 19.38
N GLY A 706 16.84 -16.76 18.76
CA GLY A 706 17.25 -17.09 17.39
C GLY A 706 16.05 -17.28 16.47
N TYR A 707 16.30 -17.44 15.15
CA TYR A 707 15.24 -17.52 14.12
C TYR A 707 14.24 -18.67 14.33
N SER A 708 14.71 -19.82 14.76
CA SER A 708 13.89 -21.03 14.97
C SER A 708 13.67 -21.34 16.45
N SER A 709 13.81 -20.35 17.32
CA SER A 709 13.61 -20.55 18.76
C SER A 709 12.13 -20.63 19.11
N ASP A 710 11.79 -21.52 20.03
CA ASP A 710 10.55 -21.54 20.80
C ASP A 710 10.56 -20.43 21.87
N LEU A 711 9.38 -20.14 22.42
CA LEU A 711 9.23 -19.18 23.51
C LEU A 711 8.92 -19.93 24.80
N ASP A 712 9.86 -19.89 25.76
CA ASP A 712 9.68 -20.41 27.10
C ASP A 712 8.91 -19.39 27.94
N LEU A 713 7.60 -19.61 28.18
CA LEU A 713 6.74 -18.65 28.86
C LEU A 713 6.04 -19.23 30.07
N VAL A 714 5.84 -18.40 31.10
CA VAL A 714 5.00 -18.72 32.26
C VAL A 714 4.00 -17.60 32.47
N PHE A 715 2.73 -17.94 32.61
CA PHE A 715 1.64 -17.00 32.81
C PHE A 715 1.30 -16.87 34.28
N VAL A 716 1.17 -15.64 34.76
CA VAL A 716 0.79 -15.30 36.12
C VAL A 716 -0.36 -14.30 36.15
N HIS A 717 -1.09 -14.26 37.25
CA HIS A 717 -2.13 -13.27 37.50
C HIS A 717 -2.07 -12.73 38.94
N HIS A 718 -2.74 -11.58 39.15
CA HIS A 718 -2.78 -10.90 40.42
C HIS A 718 -4.23 -10.59 40.85
N SER A 719 -5.14 -11.59 40.80
CA SER A 719 -6.52 -11.40 41.23
C SER A 719 -6.74 -11.96 42.63
N GLU A 720 -7.60 -11.33 43.41
CA GLU A 720 -8.03 -11.89 44.71
C GLU A 720 -8.84 -13.20 44.54
N ALA A 721 -8.79 -14.10 45.53
CA ALA A 721 -9.42 -15.42 45.44
C ALA A 721 -10.95 -15.34 45.30
N SER A 722 -11.58 -14.30 45.85
CA SER A 722 -13.04 -14.06 45.82
C SER A 722 -13.47 -13.16 44.64
N GLU A 723 -12.53 -12.76 43.77
CA GLU A 723 -12.82 -11.85 42.71
C GLU A 723 -13.55 -12.51 41.54
N GLU A 724 -14.55 -11.82 41.01
CA GLU A 724 -15.36 -12.23 39.85
C GLU A 724 -15.26 -11.23 38.72
N THR A 725 -15.68 -11.63 37.54
CA THR A 725 -15.80 -10.74 36.40
C THR A 725 -17.12 -9.96 36.43
N THR A 726 -17.19 -8.83 35.72
CA THR A 726 -18.41 -8.01 35.56
C THR A 726 -19.52 -8.72 34.80
N GLY A 727 -19.23 -9.82 34.11
CA GLY A 727 -20.15 -10.47 33.20
C GLY A 727 -20.36 -9.71 31.90
N ARG A 728 -21.31 -10.10 31.07
CA ARG A 728 -21.74 -9.38 29.90
C ARG A 728 -22.45 -8.07 30.27
N ALA A 729 -22.70 -7.21 29.30
CA ALA A 729 -23.45 -5.97 29.49
C ALA A 729 -24.87 -6.20 30.08
N ASP A 730 -25.45 -7.39 29.88
CA ASP A 730 -26.74 -7.84 30.48
C ASP A 730 -26.57 -8.43 31.88
N GLY A 731 -25.35 -8.42 32.47
CA GLY A 731 -25.01 -9.00 33.76
C GLY A 731 -24.94 -10.53 33.78
N SER A 732 -25.08 -11.20 32.64
CA SER A 732 -24.95 -12.65 32.51
C SER A 732 -23.50 -13.12 32.40
N LYS A 733 -23.24 -14.41 32.61
CA LYS A 733 -21.95 -15.08 32.45
C LYS A 733 -20.80 -14.55 33.33
N VAL A 734 -21.12 -14.14 34.55
CA VAL A 734 -20.11 -13.87 35.59
C VAL A 734 -19.34 -15.14 35.89
N ILE A 735 -18.02 -15.07 35.96
CA ILE A 735 -17.10 -16.16 36.30
C ILE A 735 -16.04 -15.70 37.30
N PRO A 736 -15.46 -16.61 38.11
CA PRO A 736 -14.31 -16.27 38.92
C PRO A 736 -13.13 -15.73 38.09
N ALA A 737 -12.41 -14.73 38.62
CA ALA A 737 -11.28 -14.12 37.92
C ALA A 737 -10.19 -15.16 37.57
N SER A 738 -9.92 -16.13 38.43
CA SER A 738 -9.00 -17.23 38.12
C SER A 738 -9.43 -18.04 36.88
N GLN A 739 -10.74 -18.28 36.72
CA GLN A 739 -11.28 -18.95 35.53
C GLN A 739 -11.19 -18.08 34.29
N PHE A 740 -11.34 -16.74 34.44
CA PHE A 740 -11.14 -15.79 33.37
C PHE A 740 -9.71 -15.85 32.85
N TYR A 741 -8.70 -15.78 33.71
CA TYR A 741 -7.28 -15.85 33.31
C TYR A 741 -6.92 -17.21 32.71
N MET A 742 -7.51 -18.30 33.18
CA MET A 742 -7.34 -19.62 32.54
C MET A 742 -7.85 -19.63 31.09
N LYS A 743 -9.04 -19.04 30.85
CA LYS A 743 -9.59 -18.90 29.49
C LYS A 743 -8.76 -17.98 28.63
N LEU A 744 -8.21 -16.90 29.20
CA LEU A 744 -7.29 -15.99 28.53
C LEU A 744 -6.04 -16.75 28.06
N ALA A 745 -5.38 -17.49 28.93
CA ALA A 745 -4.21 -18.29 28.57
C ALA A 745 -4.52 -19.35 27.50
N GLN A 746 -5.65 -20.04 27.61
CA GLN A 746 -6.09 -20.99 26.58
C GLN A 746 -6.28 -20.29 25.22
N ARG A 747 -6.82 -19.07 25.24
CA ARG A 747 -7.00 -18.29 24.01
C ARG A 747 -5.68 -17.80 23.41
N ILE A 748 -4.74 -17.35 24.24
CA ILE A 748 -3.37 -16.99 23.84
C ILE A 748 -2.71 -18.20 23.17
N MET A 749 -2.72 -19.36 23.82
CA MET A 749 -2.15 -20.59 23.26
C MET A 749 -2.81 -21.00 21.94
N HIS A 750 -4.12 -20.82 21.82
CA HIS A 750 -4.84 -21.10 20.58
C HIS A 750 -4.34 -20.20 19.44
N ILE A 751 -4.18 -18.88 19.66
CA ILE A 751 -3.70 -17.94 18.65
C ILE A 751 -2.27 -18.28 18.19
N PHE A 752 -1.39 -18.66 19.13
CA PHE A 752 -0.01 -19.07 18.79
C PHE A 752 0.05 -20.37 18.01
N ASN A 753 -0.66 -21.40 18.46
CA ASN A 753 -0.53 -22.78 17.96
C ASN A 753 -1.40 -23.09 16.74
N THR A 754 -2.44 -22.26 16.46
CA THR A 754 -3.30 -22.48 15.30
C THR A 754 -2.48 -22.39 14.02
N ARG A 755 -2.53 -23.48 13.21
CA ARG A 755 -1.85 -23.54 11.92
C ARG A 755 -2.71 -22.89 10.85
N MET A 756 -2.19 -21.87 10.23
CA MET A 756 -2.81 -21.13 9.11
C MET A 756 -1.99 -21.30 7.83
N ASN A 757 -2.42 -20.66 6.75
CA ASN A 757 -1.67 -20.68 5.49
C ASN A 757 -0.25 -20.13 5.64
N SER A 758 -0.06 -19.11 6.47
CA SER A 758 1.23 -18.56 6.89
C SER A 758 1.91 -19.34 8.04
N GLY A 759 1.47 -20.57 8.35
CA GLY A 759 2.05 -21.45 9.36
C GLY A 759 1.59 -21.14 10.79
N ILE A 760 2.42 -21.48 11.78
CA ILE A 760 2.24 -21.16 13.20
C ILE A 760 2.95 -19.85 13.56
N LEU A 761 2.50 -19.19 14.62
CA LEU A 761 3.12 -17.93 15.03
C LEU A 761 4.46 -18.16 15.72
N TYR A 762 4.48 -18.83 16.87
CA TYR A 762 5.63 -19.38 17.59
C TYR A 762 5.24 -20.68 18.28
N GLU A 763 6.19 -21.57 18.47
CA GLU A 763 6.02 -22.70 19.39
C GLU A 763 6.16 -22.19 20.83
N LEU A 764 5.21 -22.53 21.70
CA LEU A 764 5.21 -22.13 23.10
C LEU A 764 5.65 -23.31 23.96
N ASP A 765 6.70 -23.12 24.76
CA ASP A 765 7.08 -24.05 25.82
C ASP A 765 6.62 -23.51 27.19
N MET A 766 5.68 -24.22 27.80
CA MET A 766 5.09 -23.85 29.09
C MET A 766 5.58 -24.76 30.22
N ARG A 767 6.62 -25.58 29.98
CA ARG A 767 7.05 -26.62 30.96
C ARG A 767 7.71 -26.06 32.21
N LEU A 768 8.18 -24.81 32.17
CA LEU A 768 8.80 -24.13 33.32
C LEU A 768 7.78 -23.50 34.30
N ARG A 769 6.47 -23.71 34.07
CA ARG A 769 5.46 -23.31 35.04
C ARG A 769 5.46 -24.19 36.31
N PRO A 770 5.01 -23.70 37.48
CA PRO A 770 4.92 -24.49 38.70
C PRO A 770 4.29 -25.85 38.46
N SER A 771 4.95 -26.91 38.93
CA SER A 771 4.56 -28.32 38.74
C SER A 771 4.59 -28.80 37.26
N GLY A 772 5.24 -28.10 36.39
CA GLY A 772 5.43 -28.48 35.01
C GLY A 772 4.12 -28.75 34.24
N ASN A 773 4.08 -29.84 33.47
CA ASN A 773 2.91 -30.21 32.66
C ASN A 773 1.65 -30.59 33.51
N SER A 774 1.82 -30.96 34.79
CA SER A 774 0.72 -31.25 35.66
C SER A 774 0.12 -30.02 36.38
N GLY A 775 0.85 -28.87 36.30
CA GLY A 775 0.39 -27.64 36.94
C GLY A 775 -0.61 -26.84 36.09
N LEU A 776 -1.22 -25.83 36.69
CA LEU A 776 -2.13 -24.90 36.05
C LEU A 776 -1.42 -24.08 34.97
N LEU A 777 -2.13 -23.74 33.89
CA LEU A 777 -1.60 -22.90 32.81
C LEU A 777 -1.28 -21.47 33.27
N VAL A 778 -2.06 -20.94 34.22
CA VAL A 778 -1.87 -19.65 34.85
C VAL A 778 -1.91 -19.84 36.34
N VAL A 779 -0.97 -19.25 37.06
CA VAL A 779 -0.92 -19.32 38.51
C VAL A 779 -0.96 -17.91 39.10
N HIS A 780 -1.49 -17.79 40.31
CA HIS A 780 -1.42 -16.54 41.04
C HIS A 780 0.04 -16.22 41.38
N LEU A 781 0.45 -14.95 41.32
CA LEU A 781 1.85 -14.57 41.54
C LEU A 781 2.34 -14.99 42.95
N LYS A 782 1.51 -14.93 43.99
CA LYS A 782 1.86 -15.42 45.31
C LYS A 782 2.09 -16.94 45.35
N THR A 783 1.29 -17.69 44.62
CA THR A 783 1.47 -19.15 44.48
C THR A 783 2.75 -19.48 43.72
N PHE A 784 3.07 -18.68 42.70
CA PHE A 784 4.37 -18.78 42.00
C PHE A 784 5.53 -18.53 42.96
N ALA A 785 5.45 -17.50 43.81
CA ALA A 785 6.48 -17.20 44.82
C ALA A 785 6.63 -18.35 45.83
N GLN A 786 5.51 -18.85 46.39
CA GLN A 786 5.52 -19.96 47.33
C GLN A 786 6.17 -21.22 46.69
N TYR A 787 5.77 -21.57 45.48
CA TYR A 787 6.36 -22.71 44.80
C TYR A 787 7.89 -22.54 44.57
N GLN A 788 8.34 -21.36 44.19
CA GLN A 788 9.77 -21.09 44.05
C GLN A 788 10.56 -21.16 45.35
N HIS A 789 9.90 -20.91 46.47
CA HIS A 789 10.53 -21.01 47.80
C HIS A 789 10.56 -22.39 48.38
N GLU A 790 9.50 -23.19 48.20
CA GLU A 790 9.23 -24.43 48.93
C GLU A 790 9.48 -25.69 48.09
N ASP A 791 9.04 -25.69 46.83
CA ASP A 791 8.93 -26.90 46.02
C ASP A 791 9.86 -26.93 44.79
N ALA A 792 10.37 -25.78 44.38
CA ALA A 792 11.18 -25.66 43.15
C ALA A 792 12.53 -26.33 43.27
N TRP A 793 12.95 -27.04 42.26
CA TRP A 793 14.23 -27.70 42.17
C TRP A 793 15.37 -26.75 41.83
N THR A 794 16.62 -27.13 42.13
CA THR A 794 17.82 -26.35 41.79
C THR A 794 17.87 -25.93 40.32
N TRP A 795 17.48 -26.81 39.40
CA TRP A 795 17.44 -26.50 37.96
C TRP A 795 16.37 -25.46 37.57
N GLU A 796 15.25 -25.36 38.31
CA GLU A 796 14.26 -24.32 38.08
C GLU A 796 14.78 -22.95 38.56
N HIS A 797 15.52 -22.94 39.66
CA HIS A 797 16.25 -21.72 40.11
C HIS A 797 17.33 -21.32 39.10
N GLN A 798 18.04 -22.26 38.47
CA GLN A 798 18.96 -21.96 37.38
C GLN A 798 18.21 -21.30 36.21
N ALA A 799 17.05 -21.83 35.81
CA ALA A 799 16.23 -21.22 34.78
C ALA A 799 15.75 -19.81 35.16
N LEU A 800 15.41 -19.58 36.46
CA LEU A 800 14.99 -18.28 36.98
C LEU A 800 16.07 -17.21 36.88
N VAL A 801 17.37 -17.58 36.87
CA VAL A 801 18.49 -16.61 36.67
C VAL A 801 18.31 -15.87 35.34
N ARG A 802 17.80 -16.56 34.31
CA ARG A 802 17.60 -16.00 32.98
C ARG A 802 16.11 -15.72 32.68
N ALA A 803 15.37 -15.31 33.71
CA ALA A 803 13.95 -15.03 33.58
C ALA A 803 13.66 -13.55 33.83
N ARG A 804 12.75 -12.98 33.01
CA ARG A 804 12.22 -11.62 33.19
C ARG A 804 10.75 -11.53 32.79
N MET A 805 10.05 -10.60 33.39
CA MET A 805 8.66 -10.33 32.99
C MET A 805 8.66 -9.46 31.73
N ILE A 806 8.01 -9.94 30.67
CA ILE A 806 7.95 -9.26 29.37
C ILE A 806 6.60 -8.60 29.11
N PHE A 807 5.59 -8.94 29.91
CA PHE A 807 4.27 -8.34 29.90
C PHE A 807 3.69 -8.30 31.31
N GLY A 808 3.11 -7.16 31.67
CA GLY A 808 2.51 -6.89 33.00
C GLY A 808 2.55 -5.40 33.30
N ASN A 809 1.69 -4.94 34.23
CA ASN A 809 1.75 -3.56 34.71
C ASN A 809 2.98 -3.34 35.62
N GLU A 810 3.32 -2.08 35.91
CA GLU A 810 4.50 -1.74 36.72
C GLU A 810 4.50 -2.41 38.09
N GLU A 811 3.34 -2.49 38.75
CA GLU A 811 3.19 -3.13 40.05
C GLU A 811 3.51 -4.63 39.98
N LEU A 812 2.93 -5.33 39.00
CA LEU A 812 3.15 -6.77 38.81
C LEU A 812 4.62 -7.06 38.45
N GLN A 813 5.22 -6.20 37.62
CA GLN A 813 6.63 -6.31 37.29
C GLN A 813 7.51 -6.13 38.51
N GLN A 814 7.23 -5.12 39.33
CA GLN A 814 8.01 -4.89 40.57
C GLN A 814 7.87 -6.05 41.56
N GLN A 815 6.65 -6.54 41.79
CA GLN A 815 6.43 -7.70 42.63
C GLN A 815 7.15 -8.96 42.13
N TYR A 816 7.19 -9.18 40.82
CA TYR A 816 7.99 -10.26 40.25
C TYR A 816 9.49 -10.08 40.44
N ILE A 817 10.00 -8.86 40.28
CA ILE A 817 11.42 -8.54 40.52
C ILE A 817 11.78 -8.84 41.97
N ASP A 818 10.94 -8.43 42.89
CA ASP A 818 11.16 -8.67 44.35
C ASP A 818 11.17 -10.17 44.65
N ILE A 819 10.22 -10.94 44.12
CA ILE A 819 10.16 -12.41 44.26
C ILE A 819 11.40 -13.06 43.68
N ARG A 820 11.81 -12.67 42.46
CA ARG A 820 12.99 -13.22 41.82
C ARG A 820 14.25 -12.94 42.61
N GLN A 821 14.40 -11.71 43.11
CA GLN A 821 15.54 -11.34 43.94
C GLN A 821 15.56 -12.10 45.27
N ASP A 822 14.43 -12.28 45.93
CA ASP A 822 14.31 -13.01 47.17
C ASP A 822 14.67 -14.50 46.99
N VAL A 823 14.15 -15.14 45.92
CA VAL A 823 14.50 -16.53 45.60
C VAL A 823 15.99 -16.70 45.24
N LEU A 824 16.55 -15.81 44.43
CA LEU A 824 17.92 -15.92 43.98
C LEU A 824 18.94 -15.60 45.10
N SER A 825 18.59 -14.69 46.04
CA SER A 825 19.45 -14.32 47.18
C SER A 825 19.45 -15.34 48.30
N LYS A 826 18.61 -16.39 48.23
CA LYS A 826 18.54 -17.44 49.24
C LYS A 826 19.94 -18.09 49.41
N PRO A 827 20.49 -18.13 50.62
CA PRO A 827 21.78 -18.80 50.88
C PRO A 827 21.68 -20.29 50.53
N ARG A 828 22.64 -20.79 49.75
CA ARG A 828 22.75 -22.19 49.36
C ARG A 828 24.05 -22.81 49.87
N ALA A 829 23.98 -24.08 50.30
CA ALA A 829 25.18 -24.82 50.63
C ALA A 829 26.00 -25.03 49.33
N PHE A 830 27.18 -24.40 49.24
CA PHE A 830 28.01 -24.34 48.05
C PHE A 830 28.31 -25.72 47.44
N ILE A 831 28.62 -26.71 48.29
CA ILE A 831 28.93 -28.09 47.84
C ILE A 831 27.70 -28.81 47.31
N GLU A 832 26.53 -28.62 47.90
CA GLU A 832 25.28 -29.22 47.46
C GLU A 832 24.87 -28.66 46.10
N LEU A 833 24.86 -27.31 45.98
CA LEU A 833 24.56 -26.61 44.74
C LEU A 833 25.50 -27.07 43.60
N LYS A 834 26.81 -27.18 43.86
CA LYS A 834 27.80 -27.65 42.96
C LYS A 834 27.48 -29.08 42.43
N ASN A 835 27.21 -30.00 43.35
CA ASN A 835 26.88 -31.39 43.02
C ASN A 835 25.60 -31.50 42.19
N ASP A 836 24.54 -30.74 42.53
CA ASP A 836 23.28 -30.74 41.81
C ASP A 836 23.49 -30.29 40.36
N ILE A 837 24.24 -29.21 40.16
CA ILE A 837 24.53 -28.68 38.82
C ILE A 837 25.38 -29.60 37.97
N ILE A 838 26.40 -30.20 38.54
CA ILE A 838 27.24 -31.19 37.84
C ILE A 838 26.40 -32.40 37.44
N THR A 839 25.62 -32.95 38.36
CA THR A 839 24.79 -34.14 38.15
C THR A 839 23.74 -33.87 37.04
N MET A 840 23.11 -32.74 37.09
CA MET A 840 22.11 -32.34 36.09
C MET A 840 22.77 -32.16 34.70
N ARG A 841 23.90 -31.48 34.63
CA ARG A 841 24.62 -31.28 33.39
C ARG A 841 25.12 -32.57 32.76
N GLU A 842 25.62 -33.49 33.56
CA GLU A 842 26.06 -34.82 33.11
C GLU A 842 24.90 -35.65 32.56
N LYS A 843 23.76 -35.65 33.25
CA LYS A 843 22.54 -36.30 32.76
C LYS A 843 22.11 -35.74 31.40
N MET A 844 22.06 -34.43 31.26
CA MET A 844 21.73 -33.78 29.98
C MET A 844 22.74 -34.13 28.89
N ARG A 845 24.02 -34.06 29.18
CA ARG A 845 25.07 -34.39 28.22
C ARG A 845 24.96 -35.84 27.71
N ASN A 846 24.82 -36.82 28.60
CA ASN A 846 24.70 -38.25 28.26
C ASN A 846 23.52 -38.54 27.33
N HIS A 847 22.46 -37.75 27.36
CA HIS A 847 21.28 -37.93 26.53
C HIS A 847 21.29 -37.11 25.24
N LEU A 848 21.93 -35.94 25.23
CA LEU A 848 21.75 -34.94 24.19
C LEU A 848 23.00 -34.66 23.37
N ASP A 849 24.22 -34.90 23.91
CA ASP A 849 25.48 -34.66 23.21
C ASP A 849 25.66 -35.64 22.07
N LYS A 850 25.83 -35.10 20.86
CA LYS A 850 26.09 -35.85 19.62
C LYS A 850 27.52 -35.71 19.10
N SER A 851 28.42 -35.19 19.93
CA SER A 851 29.83 -35.01 19.57
C SER A 851 30.48 -36.36 19.27
N SER A 852 31.44 -36.34 18.35
CA SER A 852 32.32 -37.47 17.98
C SER A 852 33.79 -37.03 17.96
N GLU A 853 34.69 -37.91 17.56
CA GLU A 853 36.13 -37.56 17.42
C GLU A 853 36.34 -36.39 16.43
N SER A 854 35.56 -36.36 15.32
CA SER A 854 35.68 -35.37 14.26
C SER A 854 34.67 -34.21 14.38
N LEU A 855 33.52 -34.41 15.04
CA LEU A 855 32.42 -33.47 15.12
C LEU A 855 32.20 -32.99 16.56
N PHE A 856 31.95 -31.73 16.69
CA PHE A 856 31.63 -31.05 17.97
C PHE A 856 30.18 -30.51 17.98
N ASP A 857 29.43 -30.86 19.02
CA ASP A 857 28.11 -30.30 19.25
C ASP A 857 28.23 -28.91 19.91
N ILE A 858 27.93 -27.84 19.16
CA ILE A 858 28.04 -26.44 19.63
C ILE A 858 27.27 -26.23 20.92
N LYS A 859 26.13 -26.88 21.09
CA LYS A 859 25.24 -26.68 22.23
C LYS A 859 25.61 -27.61 23.40
N GLN A 860 25.72 -28.92 23.14
CA GLN A 860 25.79 -29.93 24.19
C GLN A 860 27.21 -30.47 24.48
N GLY A 861 28.15 -30.23 23.58
CA GLY A 861 29.53 -30.69 23.73
C GLY A 861 30.22 -30.10 24.94
N LYS A 862 31.32 -30.75 25.40
CA LYS A 862 32.15 -30.23 26.50
C LYS A 862 32.76 -28.88 26.11
N GLY A 863 32.62 -27.88 26.99
CA GLY A 863 32.99 -26.51 26.67
C GLY A 863 32.03 -25.78 25.72
N GLY A 864 30.86 -26.38 25.39
CA GLY A 864 29.85 -25.81 24.54
C GLY A 864 28.95 -24.77 25.23
N LEU A 865 27.96 -24.26 24.53
CA LEU A 865 27.07 -23.19 24.99
C LEU A 865 26.42 -23.47 26.34
N VAL A 866 25.91 -24.72 26.53
CA VAL A 866 25.21 -25.07 27.78
C VAL A 866 26.16 -25.11 28.96
N ASP A 867 27.43 -25.49 28.79
CA ASP A 867 28.42 -25.44 29.88
C ASP A 867 28.68 -24.00 30.33
N ILE A 868 28.78 -23.05 29.40
CA ILE A 868 28.98 -21.63 29.70
C ILE A 868 27.72 -21.07 30.39
N GLU A 869 26.52 -21.45 29.95
CA GLU A 869 25.25 -21.01 30.53
C GLU A 869 25.11 -21.57 31.98
N PHE A 870 25.39 -22.85 32.18
CA PHE A 870 25.35 -23.49 33.50
C PHE A 870 26.35 -22.86 34.46
N LEU A 871 27.54 -22.53 33.98
CA LEU A 871 28.56 -21.85 34.80
C LEU A 871 28.11 -20.45 35.22
N ALA A 872 27.52 -19.66 34.30
CA ALA A 872 26.95 -18.36 34.62
C ALA A 872 25.84 -18.47 35.68
N GLN A 873 24.90 -19.40 35.49
CA GLN A 873 23.81 -19.66 36.42
C GLN A 873 24.29 -20.14 37.78
N PHE A 874 25.26 -21.03 37.80
CA PHE A 874 25.92 -21.47 39.03
C PHE A 874 26.51 -20.31 39.82
N LEU A 875 27.32 -19.47 39.16
CA LEU A 875 27.98 -18.34 39.82
C LEU A 875 26.98 -17.32 40.39
N VAL A 876 25.89 -17.07 39.68
CA VAL A 876 24.80 -16.25 40.20
C VAL A 876 24.19 -16.88 41.45
N LEU A 877 23.80 -18.15 41.42
CA LEU A 877 23.16 -18.83 42.57
C LEU A 877 24.07 -18.98 43.77
N ALA A 878 25.40 -19.09 43.54
CA ALA A 878 26.41 -19.21 44.59
C ALA A 878 26.67 -17.87 45.30
N TYR A 879 26.63 -16.73 44.55
CA TYR A 879 27.11 -15.44 45.10
C TYR A 879 26.02 -14.38 45.24
N ALA A 880 24.78 -14.60 44.69
CA ALA A 880 23.74 -13.59 44.75
C ALA A 880 23.28 -13.21 46.17
N SER A 881 23.43 -14.10 47.15
CA SER A 881 23.14 -13.82 48.57
C SER A 881 24.05 -12.70 49.16
N GLN A 882 25.24 -12.52 48.61
CA GLN A 882 26.23 -11.52 49.04
C GLN A 882 26.26 -10.31 48.07
N HIS A 883 25.90 -10.50 46.81
CA HIS A 883 26.04 -9.52 45.74
C HIS A 883 24.73 -9.33 44.96
N ARG A 884 23.94 -8.36 45.35
CA ARG A 884 22.61 -8.08 44.79
C ARG A 884 22.67 -7.68 43.30
N GLU A 885 23.77 -7.11 42.84
CA GLU A 885 23.98 -6.68 41.48
C GLU A 885 23.84 -7.86 40.47
N LEU A 886 24.18 -9.07 40.88
CA LEU A 886 24.04 -10.28 40.04
C LEU A 886 22.59 -10.62 39.72
N MET A 887 21.64 -10.19 40.52
CA MET A 887 20.23 -10.42 40.29
C MET A 887 19.58 -9.43 39.31
N LEU A 888 20.27 -8.34 38.96
CA LEU A 888 19.76 -7.32 38.03
C LEU A 888 19.94 -7.68 36.55
N VAL A 889 20.77 -8.69 36.29
CA VAL A 889 21.15 -9.10 34.92
C VAL A 889 20.55 -10.46 34.60
N CYS A 890 20.12 -10.67 33.36
CA CYS A 890 19.52 -11.91 32.88
C CYS A 890 20.30 -12.54 31.71
N ASP A 891 21.13 -11.77 31.02
CA ASP A 891 21.93 -12.25 29.91
C ASP A 891 23.31 -12.71 30.35
N ASN A 892 23.88 -13.72 29.68
CA ASN A 892 25.15 -14.31 30.07
C ASN A 892 26.33 -13.34 30.03
N LEU A 893 26.42 -12.48 29.03
CA LEU A 893 27.50 -11.50 28.88
C LEU A 893 27.45 -10.45 29.97
N GLY A 894 26.26 -9.99 30.33
CA GLY A 894 26.01 -9.09 31.45
C GLY A 894 26.38 -9.72 32.78
N ILE A 895 26.05 -11.00 32.98
CA ILE A 895 26.44 -11.77 34.18
C ILE A 895 27.97 -11.84 34.29
N PHE A 896 28.69 -12.20 33.22
CA PHE A 896 30.17 -12.27 33.26
C PHE A 896 30.82 -10.91 33.52
N LYS A 897 30.29 -9.84 32.93
CA LYS A 897 30.77 -8.45 33.22
C LYS A 897 30.54 -8.06 34.67
N THR A 898 29.40 -8.43 35.24
CA THR A 898 29.07 -8.12 36.64
C THR A 898 29.97 -8.92 37.60
N LEU A 899 30.20 -10.21 37.33
CA LEU A 899 31.11 -11.06 38.08
C LEU A 899 32.56 -10.53 38.11
N LEU A 900 33.05 -10.01 36.96
CA LEU A 900 34.34 -9.36 36.86
C LEU A 900 34.39 -8.08 37.72
N LYS A 901 33.34 -7.25 37.65
CA LYS A 901 33.26 -6.01 38.45
C LYS A 901 33.26 -6.24 39.97
N LEU A 902 32.80 -7.42 40.39
CA LEU A 902 32.74 -7.85 41.78
C LEU A 902 33.96 -8.66 42.21
N ASP A 903 34.98 -8.79 41.37
CA ASP A 903 36.20 -9.58 41.60
C ASP A 903 35.92 -11.07 41.89
N LEU A 904 34.78 -11.58 41.45
CA LEU A 904 34.36 -13.01 41.54
C LEU A 904 34.89 -13.85 40.37
N LEU A 905 35.25 -13.20 39.27
CA LEU A 905 35.77 -13.83 38.06
C LEU A 905 37.03 -13.10 37.61
N ALA A 906 38.10 -13.82 37.30
CA ALA A 906 39.32 -13.21 36.78
C ALA A 906 39.08 -12.60 35.39
N LYS A 907 39.85 -11.55 35.07
CA LYS A 907 39.69 -10.85 33.78
C LYS A 907 39.90 -11.78 32.59
N GLU A 908 40.88 -12.67 32.69
CA GLU A 908 41.19 -13.66 31.64
C GLU A 908 40.03 -14.66 31.46
N GLU A 909 39.48 -15.19 32.58
CA GLU A 909 38.35 -16.11 32.55
C GLU A 909 37.10 -15.43 31.95
N GLN A 910 36.80 -14.21 32.33
CA GLN A 910 35.69 -13.42 31.80
C GLN A 910 35.82 -13.23 30.29
N GLN A 911 37.05 -12.90 29.83
CA GLN A 911 37.31 -12.67 28.42
C GLN A 911 37.18 -13.96 27.61
N GLN A 912 37.68 -15.09 28.10
CA GLN A 912 37.57 -16.41 27.48
C GLN A 912 36.12 -16.86 27.40
N LEU A 913 35.35 -16.78 28.50
CA LEU A 913 33.92 -17.14 28.51
C LEU A 913 33.13 -16.28 27.55
N SER A 914 33.31 -14.95 27.58
CA SER A 914 32.58 -14.04 26.72
C SER A 914 32.88 -14.25 25.22
N ASN A 915 34.16 -14.37 24.88
CA ASN A 915 34.58 -14.57 23.50
C ASN A 915 34.10 -15.92 22.95
N MET A 916 34.24 -17.00 23.75
CA MET A 916 33.77 -18.32 23.33
C MET A 916 32.25 -18.36 23.21
N TYR A 917 31.51 -17.77 24.13
CA TYR A 917 30.06 -17.66 24.08
C TYR A 917 29.60 -16.96 22.79
N GLN A 918 30.19 -15.81 22.47
CA GLN A 918 29.87 -15.09 21.23
C GLN A 918 30.23 -15.90 19.98
N LYS A 919 31.42 -16.57 19.97
CA LYS A 919 31.87 -17.41 18.86
C LYS A 919 30.92 -18.58 18.61
N LEU A 920 30.55 -19.32 19.67
CA LEU A 920 29.64 -20.46 19.58
C LEU A 920 28.22 -20.02 19.14
N ARG A 921 27.77 -18.87 19.62
CA ARG A 921 26.51 -18.27 19.18
C ARG A 921 26.53 -17.92 17.67
N ALA A 922 27.63 -17.29 17.21
CA ALA A 922 27.78 -16.94 15.80
C ALA A 922 27.80 -18.20 14.91
N LEU A 923 28.55 -19.24 15.31
CA LEU A 923 28.55 -20.54 14.60
C LEU A 923 27.18 -21.21 14.58
N GLY A 924 26.43 -21.14 15.71
CA GLY A 924 25.06 -21.66 15.78
C GLY A 924 24.08 -20.89 14.89
N HIS A 925 24.21 -19.57 14.78
CA HIS A 925 23.44 -18.74 13.84
C HIS A 925 23.80 -19.10 12.40
N GLN A 926 25.08 -19.20 12.06
CA GLN A 926 25.55 -19.58 10.72
C GLN A 926 25.03 -20.96 10.31
N ALA A 927 25.12 -21.95 11.21
CA ALA A 927 24.54 -23.30 10.96
C ALA A 927 23.03 -23.23 10.73
N THR A 928 22.31 -22.43 11.51
CA THR A 928 20.88 -22.23 11.30
C THR A 928 20.59 -21.59 9.93
N MET A 929 21.35 -20.59 9.53
CA MET A 929 21.21 -19.91 8.24
C MET A 929 21.50 -20.83 7.04
N GLN A 930 22.28 -21.92 7.23
CA GLN A 930 22.55 -22.92 6.21
C GLN A 930 21.66 -24.17 6.32
N ASN A 931 20.68 -24.20 7.24
CA ASN A 931 19.90 -25.40 7.58
C ASN A 931 20.76 -26.59 7.99
N GLU A 932 21.94 -26.32 8.52
CA GLU A 932 22.83 -27.31 9.03
C GLU A 932 22.52 -27.60 10.50
N GLY A 933 22.85 -28.79 10.94
CA GLY A 933 22.72 -29.17 12.34
C GLY A 933 23.74 -28.42 13.23
N GLN A 934 23.61 -28.59 14.54
CA GLN A 934 24.55 -27.95 15.50
C GLN A 934 25.89 -28.71 15.65
N LEU A 935 26.20 -29.62 14.74
CA LEU A 935 27.45 -30.39 14.68
C LEU A 935 28.39 -29.71 13.67
N ILE A 936 29.54 -29.30 14.14
CA ILE A 936 30.58 -28.69 13.30
C ILE A 936 31.88 -29.45 13.40
N ASN A 937 32.79 -29.27 12.43
CA ASN A 937 34.09 -29.88 12.48
C ASN A 937 34.88 -29.37 13.70
N ARG A 938 35.40 -30.29 14.52
CA ARG A 938 36.14 -29.98 15.72
C ARG A 938 37.39 -29.12 15.47
N GLU A 939 38.02 -29.30 14.32
CA GLU A 939 39.18 -28.48 13.93
C GLU A 939 38.89 -26.99 13.73
N SER A 940 37.60 -26.64 13.47
CA SER A 940 37.17 -25.25 13.27
C SER A 940 36.99 -24.50 14.59
N ILE A 941 37.05 -25.18 15.74
CA ILE A 941 36.90 -24.55 17.07
C ILE A 941 38.24 -24.60 17.82
N ALA A 942 38.78 -23.42 18.07
CA ALA A 942 39.90 -23.23 19.03
C ALA A 942 39.39 -22.56 20.32
N GLY A 943 39.85 -23.02 21.46
CA GLY A 943 39.59 -22.39 22.76
C GLY A 943 38.55 -23.09 23.65
N GLN A 944 37.93 -24.20 23.22
CA GLN A 944 37.03 -25.02 24.05
C GLN A 944 37.71 -25.57 25.30
N ASP A 945 38.98 -26.00 25.21
CA ASP A 945 39.75 -26.51 26.35
C ASP A 945 39.87 -25.52 27.51
N ALA A 946 40.00 -24.25 27.19
CA ALA A 946 40.00 -23.19 28.21
C ALA A 946 38.67 -23.10 28.99
N ILE A 947 37.51 -23.35 28.32
CA ILE A 947 36.23 -23.40 29.00
C ILE A 947 36.11 -24.63 29.86
N GLU A 948 36.63 -25.77 29.40
CA GLU A 948 36.67 -27.00 30.19
C GLU A 948 37.56 -26.82 31.45
N ASP A 949 38.67 -26.15 31.31
CA ASP A 949 39.56 -25.88 32.46
C ASP A 949 38.91 -24.90 33.46
N ILE A 950 38.17 -23.85 32.98
CA ILE A 950 37.41 -22.95 33.86
C ILE A 950 36.28 -23.74 34.56
N TRP A 951 35.60 -24.63 33.83
CA TRP A 951 34.59 -25.48 34.39
C TRP A 951 35.13 -26.38 35.49
N LYS A 952 36.25 -27.10 35.25
CA LYS A 952 36.92 -27.93 36.25
C LYS A 952 37.31 -27.13 37.48
N LYS A 953 38.01 -26.02 37.31
CA LYS A 953 38.46 -25.16 38.39
C LYS A 953 37.30 -24.62 39.26
N ARG A 954 36.16 -24.35 38.69
CA ARG A 954 35.02 -23.72 39.39
C ARG A 954 33.99 -24.70 39.94
N LEU A 955 33.83 -25.84 39.29
CA LEU A 955 32.79 -26.83 39.60
C LEU A 955 33.34 -28.24 39.98
N VAL A 956 34.56 -28.59 39.66
CA VAL A 956 35.11 -29.93 40.05
C VAL A 956 36.13 -29.79 41.16
N ASP A 957 37.13 -28.97 41.01
CA ASP A 957 38.16 -28.66 42.04
C ASP A 957 37.58 -27.72 43.09
#